data_9fc620c808ce1bd38e3eabb71727886e
#
_entry.id   9fc620c808ce1bd38e3eabb71727886e
#
_cell.length_a   1.000
_cell.length_b   1.000
_cell.length_c   1.000
_cell.angle_alpha   90.00
_cell.angle_beta   90.00
_cell.angle_gamma   90.00
#
_symmetry.space_group_name_H-M   'P 1'
#
loop_
_entity.id
_entity.type
_entity.pdbx_description
1 polymer ?
#
loop_
_entity_poly.entity_id
_entity_poly.type
_entity_poly.pdbx_seq_one_letter_code
_entity_poly.pdbx_strand_id
1 'polypeptide(L)'
;MKKNIFKTMITGLLVLSLTLTACAGPAAGKSTTESTQTEKTNPKEQTIGQLADYFIQAADDYNPDANRNAVLEGFDEKEQATRLHMFVLASRAFGKLPAPAGSSRYTAPAPVGLEGAPEWSRSALRNLSDGGILAASDLGLPEKESAPKAEDAGSPGNTGNEKMDASVSRKDAEIIAQRFFQALGVNLKDNFYAAVNKGKMDALELPEDGSFVGGSSTVAANTDKQLHDLILEIVNSGNDYPQGSSEQKIRDLYKSVLDLEERNAAGAEPLRKYFEAVDAAENFSQLYAAIAMSVQELGNLGNGLFPMIAVTDTQDSSQKVMQLMTLTPMFTAKDYDDPDNVMLQEYRDGMISQLVATGESEEDAKRLADGILRMEKNLAENSSSSEELGNLQSQSKRYSPQSMDEMMPQAKPSELFLAIGLKPDARMQVFDDEQFSVYTTWFTEENLELFKAMQKTALITGYSNYLSEELAETFGYPSKTPEENANEAVQSFLSEELGQIYVARYFPAESKEEIENMVSLMIDAFKTRIERLDWMEASTKKEAIKKLDSITVMIGYPDTWDLNNGDIKSISNGGSYFGNVAASEADKWEKMVKSLDEPVNPRRFPMAAFTVNAAASRNTNTLIFPAGILQAPLYDKNASFEANLGAIGSTIAHEITHMFDDGGAQYDASGTVRNWWSDSDYAHFQELCEKAEAFFDGYEAAPGIPANGKETLSENISDIGGIACGLEILSTMENPDYDAFFRSYANYWIKVAGYDTLAELAQTDQHAPNILRCNRVLSNFQEFFDTYGIGPGDGMYVAPEDRIVIW
;
A
#
# COMPACT_ATOMS: atom_id res chain seq x y z
N MET A 1 -20.39 3.08 14.86
CA MET A 1 -19.90 1.97 14.01
C MET A 1 -20.76 1.74 12.77
N LYS A 2 -22.05 1.40 12.87
CA LYS A 2 -22.90 1.12 11.69
C LYS A 2 -23.03 2.27 10.67
N LYS A 3 -23.01 3.55 11.10
CA LYS A 3 -23.06 4.70 10.19
C LYS A 3 -21.81 4.95 9.35
N ASN A 4 -20.66 4.46 9.77
CA ASN A 4 -19.40 4.69 9.04
C ASN A 4 -19.18 3.69 7.89
N ILE A 5 -19.70 2.47 7.99
CA ILE A 5 -19.58 1.45 6.93
C ILE A 5 -20.35 1.90 5.67
N PHE A 6 -21.50 2.53 5.84
CA PHE A 6 -22.28 3.04 4.70
C PHE A 6 -21.59 4.23 3.99
N LYS A 7 -20.88 5.07 4.73
CA LYS A 7 -20.11 6.20 4.17
C LYS A 7 -18.92 5.75 3.31
N THR A 8 -18.29 4.63 3.65
CA THR A 8 -17.14 4.09 2.91
C THR A 8 -17.55 3.36 1.63
N MET A 9 -18.74 2.74 1.60
CA MET A 9 -19.22 2.00 0.44
C MET A 9 -19.64 2.86 -0.75
N ILE A 10 -20.16 4.06 -0.53
CA ILE A 10 -20.60 4.95 -1.62
C ILE A 10 -19.40 5.57 -2.36
N THR A 11 -18.27 5.77 -1.68
CA THR A 11 -17.03 6.28 -2.29
C THR A 11 -16.35 5.25 -3.20
N GLY A 12 -16.62 3.97 -3.03
CA GLY A 12 -16.05 2.89 -3.84
C GLY A 12 -16.56 2.80 -5.29
N LEU A 13 -17.71 3.42 -5.60
CA LEU A 13 -18.32 3.34 -6.94
C LEU A 13 -17.71 4.31 -7.96
N LEU A 14 -16.91 5.28 -7.55
CA LEU A 14 -16.32 6.31 -8.43
C LEU A 14 -14.80 6.21 -8.59
N VAL A 15 -14.15 5.31 -7.90
CA VAL A 15 -12.69 5.15 -7.94
C VAL A 15 -12.35 3.70 -8.28
N LEU A 16 -12.71 3.25 -9.49
CA LEU A 16 -11.94 2.20 -10.16
C LEU A 16 -10.79 2.87 -10.93
N SER A 17 -10.03 3.70 -10.26
CA SER A 17 -8.68 4.04 -10.65
C SER A 17 -7.76 3.12 -9.88
N LEU A 18 -7.17 2.15 -10.57
CA LEU A 18 -5.90 1.48 -10.22
C LEU A 18 -5.51 1.64 -8.73
N THR A 19 -6.10 0.85 -7.83
CA THR A 19 -5.59 0.74 -6.46
C THR A 19 -4.29 -0.07 -6.49
N LEU A 20 -3.21 0.65 -6.68
CA LEU A 20 -1.86 0.19 -6.42
C LEU A 20 -1.56 0.55 -4.97
N THR A 21 -1.41 -0.45 -4.12
CA THR A 21 -1.21 -0.25 -2.67
C THR A 21 0.25 0.04 -2.36
N ALA A 22 0.49 1.09 -1.60
CA ALA A 22 1.83 1.61 -1.32
C ALA A 22 2.46 1.03 -0.05
N CYS A 23 3.78 1.04 -0.02
CA CYS A 23 4.60 0.68 1.13
C CYS A 23 5.65 1.74 1.43
N ALA A 24 5.72 2.30 2.63
CA ALA A 24 6.83 3.14 3.10
C ALA A 24 6.88 3.32 4.62
N GLY A 25 8.03 3.52 5.20
CA GLY A 25 8.25 3.73 6.63
C GLY A 25 9.51 4.54 6.97
N PRO A 26 9.73 5.08 8.16
CA PRO A 26 10.57 6.27 8.39
C PRO A 26 11.98 6.07 8.98
N ALA A 27 12.73 7.16 8.91
CA ALA A 27 14.16 7.42 9.02
C ALA A 27 14.74 7.38 10.47
N ALA A 28 15.89 7.37 10.59
CA ALA A 28 17.33 7.38 10.56
C ALA A 28 17.95 8.17 11.71
N GLY A 29 18.86 7.60 12.42
CA GLY A 29 19.79 8.27 13.34
C GLY A 29 21.23 7.97 12.96
N LYS A 30 22.08 8.99 12.92
CA LYS A 30 23.48 8.94 12.52
C LYS A 30 24.35 8.15 13.49
N SER A 31 25.18 7.25 12.96
CA SER A 31 26.36 6.75 13.63
C SER A 31 27.58 6.92 12.74
N THR A 32 28.59 7.60 13.24
CA THR A 32 29.93 7.71 12.67
C THR A 32 30.75 6.52 13.16
N THR A 33 31.20 5.69 12.23
CA THR A 33 32.15 4.60 12.51
C THR A 33 33.58 5.06 12.31
N GLU A 34 34.33 5.06 13.37
CA GLU A 34 35.79 4.96 13.31
C GLU A 34 36.22 3.50 13.54
N SER A 35 36.96 2.99 12.58
CA SER A 35 37.55 1.67 12.62
C SER A 35 38.64 1.59 13.68
N THR A 36 38.54 0.68 14.64
CA THR A 36 39.61 0.32 15.54
C THR A 36 40.02 -1.14 15.40
N GLN A 37 41.29 -1.32 15.21
CA GLN A 37 42.00 -2.61 15.11
C GLN A 37 41.74 -3.51 16.32
N THR A 38 41.46 -4.77 16.03
CA THR A 38 41.30 -5.83 17.04
C THR A 38 42.63 -6.19 17.70
N GLU A 39 42.83 -5.78 18.95
CA GLU A 39 43.75 -6.45 19.86
C GLU A 39 43.13 -7.75 20.39
N LYS A 40 43.90 -8.82 20.29
CA LYS A 40 43.54 -10.14 20.86
C LYS A 40 43.61 -10.05 22.39
N THR A 41 42.46 -9.86 23.06
CA THR A 41 42.33 -9.98 24.50
C THR A 41 41.67 -11.31 24.89
N ASN A 42 42.07 -11.79 26.05
CA ASN A 42 41.65 -13.05 26.68
C ASN A 42 40.09 -13.14 26.79
N PRO A 43 39.40 -14.23 26.43
CA PRO A 43 37.94 -14.22 26.23
C PRO A 43 37.09 -14.22 27.53
N LYS A 44 37.61 -13.87 28.67
CA LYS A 44 36.92 -14.10 29.96
C LYS A 44 36.41 -12.87 30.72
N GLU A 45 36.88 -11.66 30.46
CA GLU A 45 36.46 -10.51 31.26
C GLU A 45 36.12 -9.30 30.40
N GLN A 46 34.90 -8.76 30.53
CA GLN A 46 34.44 -7.58 29.79
C GLN A 46 34.57 -6.31 30.63
N THR A 47 34.90 -5.16 30.01
CA THR A 47 34.80 -3.85 30.67
C THR A 47 33.35 -3.36 30.68
N ILE A 48 33.04 -2.39 31.54
CA ILE A 48 31.75 -1.73 31.61
C ILE A 48 31.39 -1.12 30.26
N GLY A 49 32.36 -0.43 29.59
CA GLY A 49 32.14 0.14 28.27
C GLY A 49 31.77 -0.91 27.18
N GLN A 50 32.51 -2.05 27.18
CA GLN A 50 32.24 -3.13 26.23
C GLN A 50 30.83 -3.73 26.40
N LEU A 51 30.39 -3.89 27.66
CA LEU A 51 29.02 -4.38 27.92
C LEU A 51 27.95 -3.35 27.61
N ALA A 52 28.21 -2.07 27.87
CA ALA A 52 27.29 -1.00 27.50
C ALA A 52 27.08 -0.97 25.97
N ASP A 53 28.17 -1.00 25.21
CA ASP A 53 28.10 -1.03 23.74
C ASP A 53 27.36 -2.27 23.23
N TYR A 54 27.59 -3.42 23.85
CA TYR A 54 26.85 -4.64 23.50
C TYR A 54 25.35 -4.53 23.77
N PHE A 55 24.95 -4.07 24.97
CA PHE A 55 23.53 -4.01 25.31
C PHE A 55 22.81 -2.91 24.53
N ILE A 56 23.46 -1.80 24.19
CA ILE A 56 22.91 -0.78 23.31
C ILE A 56 22.64 -1.38 21.92
N GLN A 57 23.60 -2.10 21.36
CA GLN A 57 23.42 -2.81 20.11
C GLN A 57 22.32 -3.88 20.19
N ALA A 58 22.30 -4.66 21.27
CA ALA A 58 21.29 -5.70 21.47
C ALA A 58 19.88 -5.14 21.70
N ALA A 59 19.77 -3.92 22.21
CA ALA A 59 18.50 -3.24 22.47
C ALA A 59 18.07 -2.34 21.30
N ASP A 60 18.87 -2.14 20.26
CA ASP A 60 18.66 -1.13 19.20
C ASP A 60 17.27 -1.26 18.53
N ASP A 61 16.86 -2.49 18.24
CA ASP A 61 15.54 -2.75 17.66
C ASP A 61 14.37 -2.51 18.64
N TYR A 62 14.60 -2.56 19.93
CA TYR A 62 13.59 -2.37 20.96
C TYR A 62 13.59 -0.95 21.56
N ASN A 63 14.76 -0.36 21.74
CA ASN A 63 14.98 0.99 22.30
C ASN A 63 16.04 1.72 21.47
N PRO A 64 15.72 2.18 20.24
CA PRO A 64 16.67 2.84 19.34
C PRO A 64 17.22 4.16 19.90
N ASP A 65 16.57 4.73 20.92
CA ASP A 65 16.99 5.96 21.60
C ASP A 65 17.98 5.69 22.74
N ALA A 66 18.43 4.45 22.93
CA ALA A 66 19.40 4.10 23.97
C ALA A 66 20.69 4.91 23.81
N ASN A 67 20.90 5.86 24.72
CA ASN A 67 22.03 6.76 24.67
C ASN A 67 23.19 6.23 25.50
N ARG A 68 24.37 6.06 24.88
CA ARG A 68 25.58 5.53 25.55
C ARG A 68 25.92 6.26 26.83
N ASN A 69 25.82 7.59 26.84
CA ASN A 69 26.14 8.37 28.05
C ASN A 69 25.13 8.12 29.18
N ALA A 70 23.84 7.92 28.82
CA ALA A 70 22.81 7.60 29.79
C ALA A 70 22.97 6.17 30.33
N VAL A 71 23.34 5.21 29.48
CA VAL A 71 23.62 3.83 29.89
C VAL A 71 24.82 3.76 30.83
N LEU A 72 25.89 4.50 30.54
CA LEU A 72 27.11 4.56 31.32
C LEU A 72 27.06 5.52 32.53
N GLU A 73 25.96 6.24 32.74
CA GLU A 73 25.88 7.25 33.80
C GLU A 73 26.33 6.73 35.18
N GLY A 74 27.35 7.38 35.72
CA GLY A 74 27.91 7.02 37.04
C GLY A 74 28.91 5.86 37.04
N PHE A 75 29.33 5.36 35.85
CA PHE A 75 30.32 4.28 35.72
C PHE A 75 31.59 4.76 34.98
N ASP A 76 32.74 4.19 35.35
CA ASP A 76 33.96 4.28 34.53
C ASP A 76 33.97 3.14 33.50
N GLU A 77 33.93 3.50 32.22
CA GLU A 77 33.86 2.54 31.10
C GLU A 77 35.07 1.59 31.01
N LYS A 78 36.19 1.94 31.66
CA LYS A 78 37.43 1.16 31.65
C LYS A 78 37.49 0.13 32.78
N GLU A 79 36.62 0.24 33.76
CA GLU A 79 36.58 -0.73 34.89
C GLU A 79 36.08 -2.08 34.39
N GLN A 80 36.56 -3.14 35.05
CA GLN A 80 36.03 -4.50 34.84
C GLN A 80 34.56 -4.57 35.27
N ALA A 81 33.71 -5.09 34.41
CA ALA A 81 32.34 -5.21 34.74
C ALA A 81 32.07 -6.37 35.70
N THR A 82 31.23 -6.11 36.66
CA THR A 82 30.67 -7.15 37.52
C THR A 82 29.31 -7.59 37.03
N ARG A 83 28.81 -8.68 37.58
CA ARG A 83 27.45 -9.18 37.25
C ARG A 83 26.36 -8.15 37.57
N LEU A 84 26.53 -7.39 38.64
CA LEU A 84 25.61 -6.30 38.96
C LEU A 84 25.64 -5.19 37.89
N HIS A 85 26.84 -4.80 37.45
CA HIS A 85 26.99 -3.84 36.34
C HIS A 85 26.28 -4.32 35.09
N MET A 86 26.43 -5.58 34.70
CA MET A 86 25.77 -6.19 33.52
C MET A 86 24.23 -6.02 33.56
N PHE A 87 23.62 -6.34 34.69
CA PHE A 87 22.15 -6.18 34.81
C PHE A 87 21.73 -4.71 34.77
N VAL A 88 22.46 -3.80 35.38
CA VAL A 88 22.13 -2.37 35.36
C VAL A 88 22.28 -1.78 33.97
N LEU A 89 23.38 -2.12 33.27
CA LEU A 89 23.61 -1.67 31.89
C LEU A 89 22.53 -2.20 30.95
N ALA A 90 22.17 -3.49 31.06
CA ALA A 90 21.09 -4.08 30.27
C ALA A 90 19.75 -3.38 30.53
N SER A 91 19.38 -3.15 31.80
CA SER A 91 18.15 -2.43 32.16
C SER A 91 18.10 -1.01 31.56
N ARG A 92 19.23 -0.30 31.57
CA ARG A 92 19.32 1.07 31.02
C ARG A 92 19.25 1.08 29.49
N ALA A 93 19.88 0.10 28.83
CA ALA A 93 19.86 -0.03 27.37
C ALA A 93 18.47 -0.40 26.86
N PHE A 94 17.82 -1.41 27.43
CA PHE A 94 16.46 -1.82 27.04
C PHE A 94 15.35 -0.87 27.52
N GLY A 95 15.64 0.03 28.47
CA GLY A 95 14.68 1.00 28.96
C GLY A 95 13.58 0.38 29.85
N LYS A 96 12.40 1.00 29.89
CA LYS A 96 11.28 0.54 30.70
C LYS A 96 10.65 -0.71 30.09
N LEU A 97 10.64 -1.80 30.82
CA LEU A 97 10.08 -3.07 30.39
C LEU A 97 8.58 -3.17 30.70
N PRO A 98 7.76 -3.76 29.81
CA PRO A 98 6.39 -4.16 30.11
C PRO A 98 6.39 -5.36 31.07
N ALA A 99 5.22 -5.72 31.61
CA ALA A 99 5.05 -7.00 32.29
C ALA A 99 5.33 -8.15 31.29
N PRO A 100 5.94 -9.27 31.75
CA PRO A 100 6.33 -10.34 30.83
C PRO A 100 5.10 -10.91 30.11
N ALA A 101 5.21 -10.98 28.77
CA ALA A 101 4.21 -11.67 27.97
C ALA A 101 4.27 -13.16 28.28
N GLY A 102 3.16 -13.73 28.74
CA GLY A 102 3.07 -15.17 29.00
C GLY A 102 3.17 -15.94 27.68
N SER A 103 4.36 -16.44 27.33
CA SER A 103 4.53 -17.32 26.18
C SER A 103 4.69 -18.76 26.62
N SER A 104 4.30 -19.72 25.78
CA SER A 104 4.49 -21.15 26.06
C SER A 104 5.97 -21.56 26.17
N ARG A 105 6.90 -20.70 25.77
CA ARG A 105 8.35 -20.94 25.72
C ARG A 105 9.16 -20.18 26.77
N TYR A 106 8.56 -19.24 27.49
CA TYR A 106 9.23 -18.47 28.53
C TYR A 106 8.44 -18.45 29.83
N THR A 107 9.03 -18.97 30.90
CA THR A 107 8.51 -18.86 32.29
C THR A 107 9.25 -17.74 32.99
N ALA A 108 8.58 -16.63 33.24
CA ALA A 108 9.17 -15.50 33.95
C ALA A 108 9.61 -15.94 35.36
N PRO A 109 10.83 -15.55 35.82
CA PRO A 109 11.26 -15.77 37.22
C PRO A 109 10.30 -15.11 38.21
N ALA A 110 10.23 -15.67 39.40
CA ALA A 110 9.51 -15.05 40.52
C ALA A 110 10.10 -13.67 40.85
N PRO A 111 9.26 -12.67 41.22
CA PRO A 111 9.74 -11.33 41.57
C PRO A 111 10.80 -11.37 42.69
N VAL A 112 11.81 -10.50 42.59
CA VAL A 112 12.98 -10.49 43.45
C VAL A 112 12.87 -9.45 44.57
N GLY A 113 13.19 -9.79 45.78
CA GLY A 113 13.40 -8.86 46.93
C GLY A 113 14.72 -8.12 46.78
N LEU A 114 14.70 -6.79 46.84
CA LEU A 114 15.85 -5.93 46.51
C LEU A 114 16.55 -5.35 47.77
N GLU A 115 16.22 -5.81 48.97
CA GLU A 115 16.76 -5.29 50.25
C GLU A 115 18.27 -5.49 50.36
N GLY A 116 18.81 -6.54 49.78
CA GLY A 116 20.24 -6.83 49.72
C GLY A 116 21.02 -6.13 48.60
N ALA A 117 20.35 -5.45 47.68
CA ALA A 117 21.01 -4.78 46.58
C ALA A 117 21.45 -3.35 46.95
N PRO A 118 22.58 -2.84 46.40
CA PRO A 118 23.00 -1.45 46.56
C PRO A 118 21.91 -0.47 46.09
N GLU A 119 21.75 0.65 46.79
CA GLU A 119 20.67 1.62 46.50
C GLU A 119 20.68 2.12 45.07
N TRP A 120 21.87 2.42 44.52
CA TRP A 120 22.06 2.94 43.16
C TRP A 120 21.58 1.96 42.05
N SER A 121 21.52 0.67 42.34
CA SER A 121 21.10 -0.36 41.38
C SER A 121 19.60 -0.72 41.46
N ARG A 122 18.94 -0.38 42.56
CA ARG A 122 17.57 -0.89 42.85
C ARG A 122 16.52 -0.52 41.82
N SER A 123 16.63 0.66 41.20
CA SER A 123 15.70 1.07 40.17
C SER A 123 15.79 0.19 38.93
N ALA A 124 17.01 -0.08 38.46
CA ALA A 124 17.27 -0.95 37.32
C ALA A 124 16.88 -2.39 37.61
N LEU A 125 17.25 -2.92 38.81
CA LEU A 125 16.88 -4.27 39.19
C LEU A 125 15.36 -4.47 39.35
N ARG A 126 14.64 -3.44 39.81
CA ARG A 126 13.18 -3.46 39.86
C ARG A 126 12.56 -3.57 38.47
N ASN A 127 13.03 -2.76 37.52
CA ASN A 127 12.60 -2.84 36.13
C ASN A 127 12.79 -4.25 35.57
N LEU A 128 13.95 -4.88 35.83
CA LEU A 128 14.24 -6.25 35.38
C LEU A 128 13.41 -7.32 36.09
N SER A 129 13.17 -7.15 37.39
CA SER A 129 12.33 -8.07 38.17
C SER A 129 10.86 -7.98 37.71
N ASP A 130 10.33 -6.77 37.53
CA ASP A 130 8.97 -6.53 37.12
C ASP A 130 8.77 -6.96 35.63
N GLY A 131 9.79 -6.84 34.80
CA GLY A 131 9.84 -7.35 33.42
C GLY A 131 10.12 -8.85 33.29
N GLY A 132 10.30 -9.56 34.41
CA GLY A 132 10.52 -11.02 34.39
C GLY A 132 11.90 -11.46 33.86
N ILE A 133 12.92 -10.59 33.90
CA ILE A 133 14.29 -10.88 33.39
C ILE A 133 15.19 -11.39 34.48
N LEU A 134 15.12 -10.76 35.69
CA LEU A 134 16.00 -11.04 36.81
C LEU A 134 15.46 -12.19 37.68
N ALA A 135 16.25 -13.23 37.83
CA ALA A 135 15.99 -14.29 38.77
C ALA A 135 16.74 -14.03 40.12
N ALA A 136 16.16 -14.43 41.24
CA ALA A 136 16.77 -14.31 42.57
C ALA A 136 18.18 -14.95 42.63
N SER A 137 18.36 -16.08 41.96
CA SER A 137 19.62 -16.80 41.84
C SER A 137 20.72 -16.06 41.10
N ASP A 138 20.41 -15.10 40.25
CA ASP A 138 21.37 -14.38 39.43
C ASP A 138 22.32 -13.51 40.26
N LEU A 139 21.77 -12.86 41.24
CA LEU A 139 22.51 -11.96 42.15
C LEU A 139 22.54 -12.44 43.61
N GLY A 140 22.01 -13.60 43.92
CA GLY A 140 21.89 -14.12 45.25
C GLY A 140 20.93 -13.32 46.16
N LEU A 141 19.94 -12.69 45.55
CA LEU A 141 18.88 -11.96 46.22
C LEU A 141 17.71 -12.89 46.59
N PRO A 142 16.90 -12.58 47.62
CA PRO A 142 15.73 -13.37 47.97
C PRO A 142 14.59 -13.20 46.94
N GLU A 143 13.73 -14.21 46.81
CA GLU A 143 12.45 -14.05 46.15
C GLU A 143 11.52 -13.14 46.96
N LYS A 144 10.70 -12.33 46.30
CA LYS A 144 9.74 -11.47 46.97
C LYS A 144 8.58 -12.32 47.48
N GLU A 145 8.47 -12.52 48.78
CA GLU A 145 7.38 -13.30 49.39
C GLU A 145 6.00 -12.71 49.14
N SER A 146 5.05 -13.54 48.80
CA SER A 146 3.59 -13.22 48.81
C SER A 146 3.12 -13.30 50.29
N ALA A 147 3.07 -12.15 50.95
CA ALA A 147 2.56 -11.88 52.32
C ALA A 147 2.99 -12.83 53.48
N PRO A 148 3.32 -12.34 54.67
CA PRO A 148 4.13 -13.07 55.66
C PRO A 148 3.35 -14.16 56.37
N LYS A 149 3.92 -15.38 56.42
CA LYS A 149 3.76 -16.27 57.57
C LYS A 149 4.94 -15.99 58.49
N ALA A 150 4.63 -15.57 59.70
CA ALA A 150 5.63 -15.38 60.75
C ALA A 150 6.27 -16.72 61.12
N GLU A 151 7.57 -16.65 61.39
CA GLU A 151 8.47 -17.57 62.01
C GLU A 151 9.56 -18.15 61.08
N ASP A 152 10.71 -17.54 61.21
CA ASP A 152 12.11 -17.98 61.30
C ASP A 152 13.08 -16.96 60.68
N ALA A 153 13.55 -16.06 61.54
CA ALA A 153 14.65 -15.16 61.26
C ALA A 153 15.98 -15.90 61.40
N GLY A 154 16.41 -16.57 60.33
CA GLY A 154 17.80 -16.97 60.14
C GLY A 154 18.59 -15.81 59.51
N SER A 155 19.70 -15.39 60.11
CA SER A 155 20.59 -14.33 59.58
C SER A 155 20.98 -14.60 58.12
N PRO A 156 20.89 -13.62 57.21
CA PRO A 156 21.35 -13.80 55.83
C PRO A 156 22.88 -13.92 55.81
N GLY A 157 23.38 -15.08 55.44
CA GLY A 157 24.78 -15.27 55.16
C GLY A 157 25.26 -14.39 54.00
N ASN A 158 26.52 -13.99 54.05
CA ASN A 158 27.21 -13.03 53.15
C ASN A 158 27.40 -13.52 51.68
N THR A 159 26.52 -14.41 51.20
CA THR A 159 26.60 -15.03 49.84
C THR A 159 26.10 -14.14 48.69
N GLY A 160 25.38 -13.04 49.00
CA GLY A 160 24.84 -12.12 47.98
C GLY A 160 25.90 -11.25 47.33
N ASN A 161 26.89 -10.75 48.13
CA ASN A 161 27.92 -9.87 47.59
C ASN A 161 28.89 -10.59 46.64
N GLU A 162 29.27 -11.83 46.91
CA GLU A 162 30.17 -12.59 46.03
C GLU A 162 29.55 -12.82 44.60
N LYS A 163 28.23 -12.98 44.49
CA LYS A 163 27.59 -13.15 43.21
C LYS A 163 27.42 -11.84 42.44
N MET A 164 27.16 -10.73 43.12
CA MET A 164 27.05 -9.41 42.52
C MET A 164 28.39 -8.91 41.97
N ASP A 165 29.49 -9.22 42.68
CA ASP A 165 30.84 -8.80 42.36
C ASP A 165 31.58 -9.76 41.39
N ALA A 166 30.95 -10.85 40.98
CA ALA A 166 31.53 -11.80 40.03
C ALA A 166 31.79 -11.13 38.67
N SER A 167 32.99 -11.39 38.11
CA SER A 167 33.31 -10.93 36.73
C SER A 167 32.41 -11.59 35.69
N VAL A 168 32.17 -10.91 34.59
CA VAL A 168 31.26 -11.36 33.51
C VAL A 168 31.96 -11.45 32.16
N SER A 169 31.55 -12.46 31.40
CA SER A 169 31.98 -12.67 30.02
C SER A 169 30.95 -12.13 29.00
N ARG A 170 31.37 -12.02 27.75
CA ARG A 170 30.47 -11.73 26.64
C ARG A 170 29.30 -12.73 26.56
N LYS A 171 29.59 -14.03 26.82
CA LYS A 171 28.55 -15.07 26.80
C LYS A 171 27.49 -14.88 27.90
N ASP A 172 27.87 -14.36 29.07
CA ASP A 172 26.90 -14.02 30.11
C ASP A 172 25.97 -12.90 29.65
N ALA A 173 26.51 -11.89 28.99
CA ALA A 173 25.68 -10.80 28.39
C ALA A 173 24.75 -11.30 27.31
N GLU A 174 25.18 -12.21 26.44
CA GLU A 174 24.35 -12.85 25.41
C GLU A 174 23.19 -13.64 26.01
N ILE A 175 23.44 -14.40 27.12
CA ILE A 175 22.39 -15.11 27.85
C ILE A 175 21.34 -14.14 28.42
N ILE A 176 21.78 -12.99 28.95
CA ILE A 176 20.86 -12.00 29.49
C ILE A 176 20.08 -11.32 28.37
N ALA A 177 20.71 -10.91 27.26
CA ALA A 177 20.01 -10.36 26.09
C ALA A 177 18.94 -11.33 25.55
N GLN A 178 19.24 -12.62 25.49
CA GLN A 178 18.30 -13.66 25.10
C GLN A 178 17.07 -13.74 26.03
N ARG A 179 17.24 -13.52 27.34
CA ARG A 179 16.11 -13.46 28.28
C ARG A 179 15.19 -12.26 28.00
N PHE A 180 15.76 -11.10 27.62
CA PHE A 180 14.96 -9.95 27.22
C PHE A 180 14.11 -10.31 25.99
N PHE A 181 14.71 -10.87 24.94
CA PHE A 181 13.96 -11.25 23.74
C PHE A 181 12.85 -12.27 24.04
N GLN A 182 13.13 -13.26 24.91
CA GLN A 182 12.12 -14.25 25.31
C GLN A 182 10.99 -13.63 26.16
N ALA A 183 11.33 -12.76 27.11
CA ALA A 183 10.35 -12.10 27.97
C ALA A 183 9.48 -11.12 27.20
N LEU A 184 10.05 -10.46 26.19
CA LEU A 184 9.34 -9.55 25.30
C LEU A 184 8.52 -10.30 24.23
N GLY A 185 8.67 -11.65 24.11
CA GLY A 185 8.04 -12.45 23.06
C GLY A 185 8.64 -12.22 21.68
N VAL A 186 9.86 -11.68 21.58
CA VAL A 186 10.54 -11.28 20.35
C VAL A 186 11.88 -11.98 20.22
N ASN A 187 11.87 -13.28 19.90
CA ASN A 187 13.08 -13.99 19.53
C ASN A 187 13.31 -13.88 18.03
N LEU A 188 14.43 -13.30 17.63
CA LEU A 188 14.84 -13.11 16.24
C LEU A 188 14.75 -14.41 15.41
N LYS A 189 15.09 -15.57 16.00
CA LYS A 189 15.03 -16.85 15.31
C LYS A 189 13.63 -17.47 15.21
N ASP A 190 12.68 -16.97 16.02
CA ASP A 190 11.29 -17.43 16.01
C ASP A 190 10.36 -16.47 15.25
N ASN A 191 10.66 -15.17 15.31
CA ASN A 191 9.88 -14.12 14.67
C ASN A 191 10.78 -12.91 14.39
N PHE A 192 11.40 -12.87 13.22
CA PHE A 192 12.34 -11.83 12.84
C PHE A 192 11.68 -10.45 12.72
N TYR A 193 10.50 -10.40 12.11
CA TYR A 193 9.72 -9.18 11.99
C TYR A 193 9.46 -8.49 13.32
N ALA A 194 8.98 -9.27 14.30
CA ALA A 194 8.71 -8.72 15.63
C ALA A 194 10.01 -8.36 16.37
N ALA A 195 11.07 -9.16 16.24
CA ALA A 195 12.34 -8.91 16.90
C ALA A 195 12.98 -7.60 16.45
N VAL A 196 12.91 -7.30 15.15
CA VAL A 196 13.47 -6.06 14.55
C VAL A 196 12.57 -4.85 14.81
N ASN A 197 11.25 -5.03 14.82
CA ASN A 197 10.30 -3.92 14.72
C ASN A 197 9.53 -3.60 16.01
N LYS A 198 9.48 -4.52 17.00
CA LYS A 198 8.56 -4.36 18.14
C LYS A 198 8.72 -3.05 18.88
N GLY A 199 9.93 -2.62 19.18
CA GLY A 199 10.17 -1.35 19.87
C GLY A 199 9.64 -0.15 19.10
N LYS A 200 9.80 -0.14 17.79
CA LYS A 200 9.28 0.90 16.90
C LYS A 200 7.76 0.82 16.79
N MET A 201 7.21 -0.38 16.66
CA MET A 201 5.74 -0.61 16.60
C MET A 201 5.05 -0.20 17.90
N ASP A 202 5.66 -0.52 19.06
CA ASP A 202 5.13 -0.13 20.36
C ASP A 202 5.13 1.40 20.59
N ALA A 203 5.95 2.15 19.87
CA ALA A 203 6.01 3.62 19.89
C ALA A 203 4.99 4.31 18.95
N LEU A 204 4.38 3.56 18.03
CA LEU A 204 3.39 4.10 17.11
C LEU A 204 2.02 4.16 17.78
N GLU A 205 1.35 5.31 17.66
CA GLU A 205 -0.02 5.49 18.11
C GLU A 205 -0.98 5.15 16.97
N LEU A 206 -1.92 4.24 17.22
CA LEU A 206 -2.98 3.91 16.27
C LEU A 206 -3.87 5.12 16.05
N PRO A 207 -4.21 5.46 14.78
CA PRO A 207 -5.19 6.47 14.47
C PRO A 207 -6.56 6.18 15.11
N GLU A 208 -7.30 7.24 15.52
CA GLU A 208 -8.60 7.08 16.17
C GLU A 208 -9.66 6.42 15.27
N ASP A 209 -9.51 6.52 13.96
CA ASP A 209 -10.40 5.89 12.97
C ASP A 209 -10.16 4.38 12.78
N GLY A 210 -9.16 3.82 13.46
CA GLY A 210 -8.81 2.40 13.37
C GLY A 210 -8.02 2.03 12.10
N SER A 211 -7.61 3.01 11.29
CA SER A 211 -6.70 2.76 10.17
C SER A 211 -5.35 2.25 10.66
N PHE A 212 -4.40 2.01 9.77
CA PHE A 212 -3.08 1.53 10.13
C PHE A 212 -2.03 2.65 10.11
N VAL A 213 -0.94 2.45 10.85
CA VAL A 213 0.22 3.34 10.90
C VAL A 213 1.51 2.55 10.77
N GLY A 214 2.55 3.20 10.28
CA GLY A 214 3.87 2.61 10.02
C GLY A 214 4.07 2.24 8.55
N GLY A 215 5.27 1.90 8.17
CA GLY A 215 5.62 1.57 6.80
C GLY A 215 5.26 2.71 5.81
N SER A 216 4.53 2.35 4.76
CA SER A 216 4.08 3.25 3.69
C SER A 216 3.28 4.45 4.19
N SER A 217 2.41 4.27 5.19
CA SER A 217 1.56 5.37 5.67
C SER A 217 2.37 6.54 6.25
N THR A 218 3.55 6.27 6.82
CA THR A 218 4.42 7.35 7.33
C THR A 218 5.05 8.16 6.19
N VAL A 219 5.47 7.50 5.10
CA VAL A 219 5.98 8.25 3.93
C VAL A 219 4.84 8.99 3.24
N ALA A 220 3.66 8.39 3.14
CA ALA A 220 2.47 9.07 2.62
C ALA A 220 2.16 10.34 3.44
N ALA A 221 2.13 10.24 4.77
CA ALA A 221 1.91 11.40 5.64
C ALA A 221 2.99 12.49 5.50
N ASN A 222 4.26 12.10 5.32
CA ASN A 222 5.34 13.05 5.04
C ASN A 222 5.16 13.72 3.68
N THR A 223 4.80 12.95 2.66
CA THR A 223 4.52 13.47 1.31
C THR A 223 3.33 14.43 1.33
N ASP A 224 2.24 14.06 2.00
CA ASP A 224 1.06 14.92 2.14
C ASP A 224 1.41 16.23 2.84
N LYS A 225 2.24 16.17 3.88
CA LYS A 225 2.74 17.38 4.53
C LYS A 225 3.59 18.24 3.59
N GLN A 226 4.49 17.63 2.80
CA GLN A 226 5.31 18.34 1.82
C GLN A 226 4.44 19.02 0.75
N LEU A 227 3.42 18.32 0.24
CA LEU A 227 2.46 18.86 -0.73
C LEU A 227 1.64 20.00 -0.13
N HIS A 228 1.13 19.82 1.08
CA HIS A 228 0.41 20.86 1.80
C HIS A 228 1.25 22.12 1.98
N ASP A 229 2.50 21.98 2.43
CA ASP A 229 3.42 23.10 2.61
C ASP A 229 3.70 23.85 1.28
N LEU A 230 3.87 23.10 0.16
CA LEU A 230 4.03 23.66 -1.19
C LEU A 230 2.78 24.43 -1.65
N ILE A 231 1.62 23.82 -1.50
CA ILE A 231 0.33 24.45 -1.87
C ILE A 231 0.13 25.76 -1.09
N LEU A 232 0.33 25.73 0.22
CA LEU A 232 0.19 26.91 1.05
C LEU A 232 1.23 28.00 0.73
N GLU A 233 2.46 27.63 0.37
CA GLU A 233 3.47 28.60 -0.11
C GLU A 233 2.98 29.33 -1.36
N ILE A 234 2.41 28.61 -2.33
CA ILE A 234 1.85 29.20 -3.56
C ILE A 234 0.64 30.08 -3.25
N VAL A 235 -0.31 29.58 -2.49
CA VAL A 235 -1.57 30.26 -2.17
C VAL A 235 -1.35 31.55 -1.39
N ASN A 236 -0.36 31.58 -0.49
CA ASN A 236 -0.08 32.71 0.41
C ASN A 236 1.06 33.62 -0.06
N SER A 237 1.69 33.32 -1.20
CA SER A 237 2.87 34.07 -1.68
C SER A 237 2.63 35.55 -1.97
N GLY A 238 1.38 35.96 -2.25
CA GLY A 238 1.05 37.29 -2.73
C GLY A 238 1.54 37.61 -4.16
N ASN A 239 2.12 36.64 -4.86
CA ASN A 239 2.60 36.80 -6.22
C ASN A 239 1.47 36.90 -7.22
N ASP A 240 1.68 37.73 -8.27
CA ASP A 240 0.79 37.77 -9.43
C ASP A 240 1.30 36.75 -10.47
N TYR A 241 0.69 35.55 -10.42
CA TYR A 241 1.05 34.45 -11.33
C TYR A 241 0.41 34.65 -12.71
N PRO A 242 1.16 34.41 -13.81
CA PRO A 242 0.60 34.49 -15.17
C PRO A 242 -0.59 33.52 -15.33
N GLN A 243 -1.62 33.98 -16.08
CA GLN A 243 -2.77 33.14 -16.41
C GLN A 243 -2.32 31.85 -17.13
N GLY A 244 -2.78 30.71 -16.70
CA GLY A 244 -2.45 29.39 -17.21
C GLY A 244 -1.17 28.77 -16.63
N SER A 245 -0.44 29.48 -15.75
CA SER A 245 0.69 28.87 -15.03
C SER A 245 0.23 27.85 -14.00
N SER A 246 1.07 26.89 -13.66
CA SER A 246 0.80 25.87 -12.64
C SER A 246 0.43 26.50 -11.31
N GLU A 247 1.16 27.52 -10.88
CA GLU A 247 0.93 28.20 -9.61
C GLU A 247 -0.39 28.98 -9.62
N GLN A 248 -0.77 29.61 -10.77
CA GLN A 248 -2.06 30.27 -10.86
C GLN A 248 -3.21 29.29 -10.74
N LYS A 249 -3.14 28.15 -11.45
CA LYS A 249 -4.17 27.11 -11.40
C LYS A 249 -4.31 26.53 -10.00
N ILE A 250 -3.20 26.17 -9.35
CA ILE A 250 -3.17 25.66 -7.98
C ILE A 250 -3.82 26.66 -7.02
N ARG A 251 -3.39 27.94 -7.06
CA ARG A 251 -3.94 28.99 -6.20
C ARG A 251 -5.44 29.19 -6.40
N ASP A 252 -5.89 29.24 -7.64
CA ASP A 252 -7.26 29.60 -7.98
C ASP A 252 -8.22 28.43 -7.75
N LEU A 253 -7.81 27.18 -8.02
CA LEU A 253 -8.58 26.00 -7.61
C LEU A 253 -8.69 25.92 -6.09
N TYR A 254 -7.57 26.01 -5.36
CA TYR A 254 -7.57 25.96 -3.89
C TYR A 254 -8.53 26.99 -3.28
N LYS A 255 -8.46 28.25 -3.72
CA LYS A 255 -9.33 29.32 -3.23
C LYS A 255 -10.80 29.10 -3.57
N SER A 256 -11.11 28.50 -4.73
CA SER A 256 -12.50 28.22 -5.11
C SER A 256 -13.14 27.12 -4.24
N VAL A 257 -12.34 26.18 -3.73
CA VAL A 257 -12.82 25.18 -2.76
C VAL A 257 -13.22 25.82 -1.44
N LEU A 258 -12.47 26.84 -1.00
CA LEU A 258 -12.72 27.55 0.26
C LEU A 258 -13.90 28.54 0.20
N ASP A 259 -14.47 28.81 -0.98
CA ASP A 259 -15.65 29.69 -1.13
C ASP A 259 -16.94 28.93 -0.79
N LEU A 260 -17.10 28.59 0.48
CA LEU A 260 -18.26 27.85 0.98
C LEU A 260 -19.56 28.64 0.85
N GLU A 261 -19.50 29.97 0.90
CA GLU A 261 -20.70 30.83 0.79
C GLU A 261 -21.30 30.68 -0.61
N GLU A 262 -20.47 30.76 -1.66
CA GLU A 262 -20.91 30.57 -3.06
C GLU A 262 -21.39 29.13 -3.29
N ARG A 263 -20.62 28.13 -2.87
CA ARG A 263 -20.93 26.70 -3.04
C ARG A 263 -22.27 26.32 -2.40
N ASN A 264 -22.48 26.74 -1.14
CA ASN A 264 -23.70 26.42 -0.40
C ASN A 264 -24.92 27.18 -0.95
N ALA A 265 -24.72 28.39 -1.46
CA ALA A 265 -25.78 29.16 -2.12
C ALA A 265 -26.19 28.57 -3.48
N ALA A 266 -25.24 28.05 -4.22
CA ALA A 266 -25.48 27.45 -5.55
C ALA A 266 -26.21 26.10 -5.44
N GLY A 267 -25.92 25.29 -4.41
CA GLY A 267 -26.51 23.95 -4.24
C GLY A 267 -26.34 23.10 -5.50
N ALA A 268 -27.41 22.49 -6.02
CA ALA A 268 -27.42 21.68 -7.24
C ALA A 268 -27.66 22.51 -8.52
N GLU A 269 -27.81 23.84 -8.42
CA GLU A 269 -28.12 24.71 -9.56
C GLU A 269 -27.17 24.55 -10.76
N PRO A 270 -25.83 24.35 -10.57
CA PRO A 270 -24.90 24.14 -11.67
C PRO A 270 -25.22 22.89 -12.52
N LEU A 271 -25.93 21.89 -11.98
CA LEU A 271 -26.34 20.69 -12.71
C LEU A 271 -27.72 20.80 -13.36
N ARG A 272 -28.53 21.83 -13.02
CA ARG A 272 -29.93 21.94 -13.47
C ARG A 272 -30.12 21.79 -14.99
N LYS A 273 -29.32 22.47 -15.78
CA LYS A 273 -29.45 22.42 -17.24
C LYS A 273 -29.26 21.01 -17.80
N TYR A 274 -28.44 20.17 -17.15
CA TYR A 274 -28.23 18.79 -17.57
C TYR A 274 -29.39 17.89 -17.15
N PHE A 275 -29.95 18.12 -15.95
CA PHE A 275 -31.17 17.41 -15.52
C PHE A 275 -32.36 17.76 -16.44
N GLU A 276 -32.56 19.04 -16.77
CA GLU A 276 -33.64 19.48 -17.69
C GLU A 276 -33.47 18.86 -19.09
N ALA A 277 -32.21 18.72 -19.57
CA ALA A 277 -31.97 18.09 -20.86
C ALA A 277 -32.27 16.59 -20.83
N VAL A 278 -31.94 15.89 -19.74
CA VAL A 278 -32.27 14.48 -19.54
C VAL A 278 -33.78 14.29 -19.39
N ASP A 279 -34.47 15.13 -18.60
CA ASP A 279 -35.91 15.07 -18.40
C ASP A 279 -36.72 15.30 -19.68
N ALA A 280 -36.24 16.20 -20.57
CA ALA A 280 -36.86 16.50 -21.84
C ALA A 280 -36.71 15.38 -22.90
N ALA A 281 -35.87 14.37 -22.65
CA ALA A 281 -35.63 13.29 -23.60
C ALA A 281 -36.87 12.35 -23.70
N GLU A 282 -37.38 12.19 -24.94
CA GLU A 282 -38.54 11.32 -25.27
C GLU A 282 -38.10 9.96 -25.87
N ASN A 283 -36.81 9.81 -26.15
CA ASN A 283 -36.22 8.59 -26.73
C ASN A 283 -34.71 8.55 -26.45
N PHE A 284 -34.06 7.42 -26.74
CA PHE A 284 -32.64 7.24 -26.51
C PHE A 284 -31.76 8.25 -27.27
N SER A 285 -32.07 8.61 -28.52
CA SER A 285 -31.30 9.63 -29.25
C SER A 285 -31.24 10.98 -28.54
N GLN A 286 -32.37 11.43 -27.98
CA GLN A 286 -32.42 12.68 -27.21
C GLN A 286 -31.69 12.53 -25.86
N LEU A 287 -31.84 11.39 -25.18
CA LEU A 287 -31.08 11.09 -23.98
C LEU A 287 -29.57 11.11 -24.23
N TYR A 288 -29.12 10.51 -25.32
CA TYR A 288 -27.71 10.52 -25.72
C TYR A 288 -27.19 11.93 -26.04
N ALA A 289 -28.00 12.78 -26.65
CA ALA A 289 -27.63 14.18 -26.84
C ALA A 289 -27.46 14.92 -25.52
N ALA A 290 -28.32 14.67 -24.54
CA ALA A 290 -28.16 15.22 -23.17
C ALA A 290 -26.91 14.70 -22.47
N ILE A 291 -26.62 13.41 -22.56
CA ILE A 291 -25.39 12.81 -22.03
C ILE A 291 -24.15 13.41 -22.71
N ALA A 292 -24.17 13.51 -24.05
CA ALA A 292 -23.03 14.07 -24.77
C ALA A 292 -22.75 15.52 -24.38
N MET A 293 -23.80 16.34 -24.16
CA MET A 293 -23.63 17.69 -23.63
C MET A 293 -22.94 17.69 -22.26
N SER A 294 -23.35 16.83 -21.35
CA SER A 294 -22.71 16.76 -20.02
C SER A 294 -21.26 16.26 -20.12
N VAL A 295 -20.97 15.25 -20.93
CA VAL A 295 -19.61 14.73 -21.09
C VAL A 295 -18.67 15.76 -21.73
N GLN A 296 -19.12 16.50 -22.71
CA GLN A 296 -18.33 17.56 -23.38
C GLN A 296 -18.01 18.74 -22.45
N GLU A 297 -18.95 19.12 -21.60
CA GLU A 297 -18.79 20.28 -20.72
C GLU A 297 -18.23 19.97 -19.34
N LEU A 298 -18.46 18.77 -18.84
CA LEU A 298 -18.11 18.36 -17.49
C LEU A 298 -17.08 17.20 -17.43
N GLY A 299 -16.79 16.55 -18.57
CA GLY A 299 -15.99 15.33 -18.57
C GLY A 299 -16.83 14.07 -18.26
N ASN A 300 -16.16 12.95 -18.00
CA ASN A 300 -16.80 11.64 -17.95
C ASN A 300 -17.33 11.22 -16.55
N LEU A 301 -17.13 12.01 -15.52
CA LEU A 301 -17.54 11.67 -14.15
C LEU A 301 -19.04 11.41 -14.00
N GLY A 302 -19.86 12.09 -14.78
CA GLY A 302 -21.33 11.95 -14.78
C GLY A 302 -21.89 11.01 -15.85
N ASN A 303 -21.08 10.16 -16.49
CA ASN A 303 -21.57 9.21 -17.52
C ASN A 303 -22.06 7.91 -16.85
N GLY A 304 -23.35 7.86 -16.56
CA GLY A 304 -23.95 6.75 -15.80
C GLY A 304 -24.37 5.54 -16.64
N LEU A 305 -24.48 5.67 -17.98
CA LEU A 305 -24.95 4.57 -18.83
C LEU A 305 -23.82 3.75 -19.42
N PHE A 306 -22.73 4.40 -19.81
CA PHE A 306 -21.57 3.77 -20.43
C PHE A 306 -20.28 4.35 -19.82
N PRO A 307 -19.95 4.02 -18.57
CA PRO A 307 -18.66 4.40 -18.00
C PRO A 307 -17.55 3.81 -18.87
N MET A 308 -16.56 4.61 -19.25
CA MET A 308 -15.52 4.14 -20.16
C MET A 308 -14.15 4.75 -19.89
N ILE A 309 -13.12 4.01 -20.25
CA ILE A 309 -11.72 4.40 -20.10
C ILE A 309 -10.89 3.92 -21.29
N ALA A 310 -9.92 4.71 -21.74
CA ALA A 310 -8.96 4.27 -22.74
C ALA A 310 -7.84 3.45 -22.10
N VAL A 311 -7.68 2.21 -22.52
CA VAL A 311 -6.65 1.28 -22.04
C VAL A 311 -5.79 0.76 -23.19
N THR A 312 -4.60 0.25 -22.88
CA THR A 312 -3.79 -0.50 -23.86
C THR A 312 -4.51 -1.79 -24.25
N ASP A 313 -4.60 -2.06 -25.54
CA ASP A 313 -5.24 -3.26 -26.07
C ASP A 313 -4.41 -4.52 -25.74
N THR A 314 -4.98 -5.44 -24.98
CA THR A 314 -4.31 -6.70 -24.57
C THR A 314 -3.98 -7.63 -25.74
N GLN A 315 -4.65 -7.46 -26.91
CA GLN A 315 -4.39 -8.24 -28.13
C GLN A 315 -3.40 -7.55 -29.08
N ASP A 316 -3.17 -6.25 -28.91
CA ASP A 316 -2.22 -5.45 -29.68
C ASP A 316 -1.71 -4.28 -28.81
N SER A 317 -0.66 -4.53 -28.05
CA SER A 317 -0.10 -3.56 -27.09
C SER A 317 0.42 -2.25 -27.72
N SER A 318 0.48 -2.17 -29.05
CA SER A 318 0.82 -0.93 -29.76
C SER A 318 -0.35 0.04 -29.90
N GLN A 319 -1.57 -0.40 -29.58
CA GLN A 319 -2.83 0.35 -29.78
C GLN A 319 -3.54 0.56 -28.44
N LYS A 320 -4.40 1.57 -28.42
CA LYS A 320 -5.38 1.74 -27.35
C LYS A 320 -6.77 1.29 -27.81
N VAL A 321 -7.58 0.94 -26.85
CA VAL A 321 -8.98 0.56 -27.04
C VAL A 321 -9.82 1.29 -26.00
N MET A 322 -11.01 1.75 -26.39
CA MET A 322 -12.00 2.27 -25.43
C MET A 322 -12.69 1.10 -24.74
N GLN A 323 -12.42 0.94 -23.44
CA GLN A 323 -13.07 -0.08 -22.64
C GLN A 323 -14.32 0.47 -21.99
N LEU A 324 -15.46 -0.19 -22.27
CA LEU A 324 -16.68 0.01 -21.51
C LEU A 324 -16.58 -0.76 -20.20
N MET A 325 -16.72 -0.04 -19.11
CA MET A 325 -16.82 -0.65 -17.79
C MET A 325 -18.23 -1.20 -17.62
N THR A 326 -18.33 -2.39 -17.07
CA THR A 326 -19.65 -2.94 -16.71
C THR A 326 -20.17 -2.24 -15.46
N LEU A 327 -21.49 -2.17 -15.33
CA LEU A 327 -22.10 -1.72 -14.08
C LEU A 327 -21.84 -2.80 -13.01
N THR A 328 -21.10 -2.43 -11.99
CA THR A 328 -20.80 -3.36 -10.89
C THR A 328 -21.96 -3.33 -9.89
N PRO A 329 -22.72 -4.43 -9.76
CA PRO A 329 -23.77 -4.52 -8.73
C PRO A 329 -23.17 -4.37 -7.34
N MET A 330 -23.86 -3.64 -6.46
CA MET A 330 -23.38 -3.37 -5.10
C MET A 330 -23.37 -4.64 -4.23
N PHE A 331 -24.23 -5.61 -4.55
CA PHE A 331 -24.45 -6.82 -3.76
C PHE A 331 -24.38 -8.08 -4.62
N THR A 332 -24.23 -9.25 -4.00
CA THR A 332 -24.37 -10.52 -4.70
C THR A 332 -25.83 -10.78 -5.06
N ALA A 333 -26.09 -11.58 -6.08
CA ALA A 333 -27.45 -11.94 -6.49
C ALA A 333 -28.32 -12.46 -5.33
N LYS A 334 -27.70 -13.19 -4.39
CA LYS A 334 -28.38 -13.72 -3.20
C LYS A 334 -28.79 -12.63 -2.21
N ASP A 335 -27.97 -11.57 -2.09
CA ASP A 335 -28.28 -10.48 -1.16
C ASP A 335 -29.48 -9.67 -1.62
N TYR A 336 -29.68 -9.52 -2.94
CA TYR A 336 -30.87 -8.87 -3.51
C TYR A 336 -32.17 -9.65 -3.24
N ASP A 337 -32.10 -10.94 -2.91
CA ASP A 337 -33.26 -11.78 -2.57
C ASP A 337 -33.55 -11.84 -1.06
N ASP A 338 -32.67 -11.30 -0.23
CA ASP A 338 -32.84 -11.29 1.21
C ASP A 338 -33.61 -10.05 1.69
N PRO A 339 -34.92 -10.19 2.04
CA PRO A 339 -35.71 -9.04 2.48
C PRO A 339 -35.28 -8.47 3.83
N ASP A 340 -34.47 -9.21 4.60
CA ASP A 340 -33.97 -8.81 5.90
C ASP A 340 -32.56 -8.20 5.82
N ASN A 341 -31.98 -8.06 4.60
CA ASN A 341 -30.68 -7.44 4.39
C ASN A 341 -30.76 -5.93 4.66
N VAL A 342 -30.28 -5.51 5.82
CA VAL A 342 -30.30 -4.12 6.27
C VAL A 342 -29.49 -3.21 5.36
N MET A 343 -28.33 -3.69 4.83
CA MET A 343 -27.47 -2.91 3.95
C MET A 343 -28.15 -2.64 2.60
N LEU A 344 -28.86 -3.61 2.05
CA LEU A 344 -29.64 -3.43 0.82
C LEU A 344 -30.78 -2.39 1.02
N GLN A 345 -31.44 -2.41 2.19
CA GLN A 345 -32.48 -1.43 2.51
C GLN A 345 -31.90 -0.01 2.65
N GLU A 346 -30.78 0.13 3.34
CA GLU A 346 -30.06 1.41 3.47
C GLU A 346 -29.58 1.93 2.09
N TYR A 347 -29.06 1.05 1.24
CA TYR A 347 -28.67 1.39 -0.14
C TYR A 347 -29.87 1.86 -0.98
N ARG A 348 -30.99 1.17 -0.89
CA ARG A 348 -32.25 1.55 -1.55
C ARG A 348 -32.72 2.94 -1.09
N ASP A 349 -32.72 3.20 0.22
CA ASP A 349 -33.17 4.47 0.77
C ASP A 349 -32.21 5.63 0.39
N GLY A 350 -30.90 5.34 0.31
CA GLY A 350 -29.90 6.25 -0.24
C GLY A 350 -30.19 6.61 -1.70
N MET A 351 -30.48 5.61 -2.54
CA MET A 351 -30.84 5.81 -3.95
C MET A 351 -32.12 6.64 -4.11
N ILE A 352 -33.13 6.40 -3.28
CA ILE A 352 -34.36 7.21 -3.26
C ILE A 352 -34.01 8.66 -2.94
N SER A 353 -33.20 8.90 -1.92
CA SER A 353 -32.76 10.26 -1.55
C SER A 353 -32.01 10.96 -2.69
N GLN A 354 -31.15 10.25 -3.38
CA GLN A 354 -30.43 10.75 -4.55
C GLN A 354 -31.41 11.14 -5.68
N LEU A 355 -32.34 10.26 -6.02
CA LEU A 355 -33.35 10.54 -7.03
C LEU A 355 -34.24 11.74 -6.68
N VAL A 356 -34.65 11.88 -5.43
CA VAL A 356 -35.38 13.07 -4.95
C VAL A 356 -34.51 14.34 -5.09
N ALA A 357 -33.21 14.27 -4.80
CA ALA A 357 -32.29 15.40 -4.99
C ALA A 357 -32.13 15.83 -6.46
N THR A 358 -32.39 14.93 -7.41
CA THR A 358 -32.43 15.26 -8.86
C THR A 358 -33.78 15.81 -9.34
N GLY A 359 -34.76 15.95 -8.46
CA GLY A 359 -36.09 16.55 -8.76
C GLY A 359 -37.23 15.53 -8.93
N GLU A 360 -36.97 14.22 -8.71
CA GLU A 360 -38.03 13.23 -8.78
C GLU A 360 -39.03 13.35 -7.61
N SER A 361 -40.30 13.00 -7.83
CA SER A 361 -41.24 12.83 -6.75
C SER A 361 -40.85 11.62 -5.86
N GLU A 362 -41.17 11.65 -4.56
CA GLU A 362 -40.88 10.54 -3.67
C GLU A 362 -41.50 9.19 -4.15
N GLU A 363 -42.68 9.25 -4.79
CA GLU A 363 -43.35 8.06 -5.37
C GLU A 363 -42.57 7.54 -6.59
N ASP A 364 -42.16 8.41 -7.51
CA ASP A 364 -41.39 8.03 -8.68
C ASP A 364 -39.98 7.56 -8.27
N ALA A 365 -39.33 8.24 -7.33
CA ALA A 365 -38.03 7.84 -6.81
C ALA A 365 -38.04 6.42 -6.26
N LYS A 366 -39.07 6.04 -5.50
CA LYS A 366 -39.24 4.65 -5.01
C LYS A 366 -39.39 3.65 -6.16
N ARG A 367 -40.25 3.97 -7.12
CA ARG A 367 -40.48 3.11 -8.28
C ARG A 367 -39.23 2.92 -9.12
N LEU A 368 -38.47 4.00 -9.34
CA LEU A 368 -37.23 3.99 -10.12
C LEU A 368 -36.11 3.24 -9.39
N ALA A 369 -35.92 3.47 -8.08
CA ALA A 369 -34.98 2.73 -7.25
C ALA A 369 -35.25 1.22 -7.31
N ASP A 370 -36.51 0.80 -7.16
CA ASP A 370 -36.88 -0.63 -7.29
C ASP A 370 -36.61 -1.16 -8.71
N GLY A 371 -36.70 -0.32 -9.73
CA GLY A 371 -36.34 -0.65 -11.11
C GLY A 371 -34.83 -0.87 -11.28
N ILE A 372 -34.02 0.03 -10.73
CA ILE A 372 -32.56 -0.06 -10.76
C ILE A 372 -32.08 -1.32 -10.00
N LEU A 373 -32.60 -1.57 -8.79
CA LEU A 373 -32.24 -2.75 -8.02
C LEU A 373 -32.60 -4.07 -8.74
N ARG A 374 -33.71 -4.12 -9.47
CA ARG A 374 -34.03 -5.30 -10.29
C ARG A 374 -33.02 -5.49 -11.44
N MET A 375 -32.55 -4.41 -12.06
CA MET A 375 -31.53 -4.47 -13.09
C MET A 375 -30.19 -4.91 -12.47
N GLU A 376 -29.76 -4.31 -11.38
CA GLU A 376 -28.53 -4.69 -10.66
C GLU A 376 -28.53 -6.17 -10.25
N LYS A 377 -29.64 -6.67 -9.71
CA LYS A 377 -29.80 -8.09 -9.42
C LYS A 377 -29.58 -8.95 -10.66
N ASN A 378 -30.22 -8.59 -11.77
CA ASN A 378 -30.12 -9.34 -13.03
C ASN A 378 -28.66 -9.32 -13.55
N LEU A 379 -27.93 -8.21 -13.37
CA LEU A 379 -26.52 -8.12 -13.70
C LEU A 379 -25.66 -8.96 -12.75
N ALA A 380 -25.94 -8.95 -11.44
CA ALA A 380 -25.23 -9.75 -10.45
C ALA A 380 -25.37 -11.27 -10.69
N GLU A 381 -26.54 -11.71 -11.18
CA GLU A 381 -26.78 -13.11 -11.57
C GLU A 381 -25.93 -13.57 -12.77
N ASN A 382 -25.38 -12.62 -13.54
CA ASN A 382 -24.65 -12.84 -14.78
C ASN A 382 -23.26 -12.17 -14.82
N SER A 383 -22.75 -11.79 -13.67
CA SER A 383 -21.39 -11.25 -13.56
C SER A 383 -20.37 -12.37 -13.50
N SER A 384 -19.29 -12.24 -14.25
CA SER A 384 -18.16 -13.15 -14.19
C SER A 384 -17.40 -13.00 -12.86
N SER A 385 -16.85 -14.09 -12.34
CA SER A 385 -15.97 -14.04 -11.18
C SER A 385 -14.64 -13.33 -11.51
N SER A 386 -13.91 -12.86 -10.50
CA SER A 386 -12.60 -12.21 -10.70
C SER A 386 -11.60 -13.11 -11.44
N GLU A 387 -11.64 -14.43 -11.17
CA GLU A 387 -10.81 -15.43 -11.87
C GLU A 387 -11.19 -15.55 -13.35
N GLU A 388 -12.50 -15.56 -13.65
CA GLU A 388 -13.01 -15.60 -15.03
C GLU A 388 -12.67 -14.30 -15.77
N LEU A 389 -12.80 -13.13 -15.13
CA LEU A 389 -12.45 -11.83 -15.72
C LEU A 389 -10.96 -11.74 -16.09
N GLY A 390 -10.07 -12.25 -15.25
CA GLY A 390 -8.64 -12.32 -15.56
C GLY A 390 -8.34 -13.14 -16.83
N ASN A 391 -9.07 -14.23 -17.04
CA ASN A 391 -8.96 -15.07 -18.24
C ASN A 391 -9.66 -14.45 -19.46
N LEU A 392 -10.76 -13.72 -19.26
CA LEU A 392 -11.57 -13.11 -20.33
C LEU A 392 -10.88 -11.91 -20.98
N GLN A 393 -10.05 -11.14 -20.26
CA GLN A 393 -9.36 -9.98 -20.82
C GLN A 393 -8.54 -10.32 -22.07
N SER A 394 -7.95 -11.51 -22.13
CA SER A 394 -7.20 -11.98 -23.28
C SER A 394 -8.09 -12.39 -24.46
N GLN A 395 -9.34 -12.73 -24.22
CA GLN A 395 -10.30 -13.28 -25.19
C GLN A 395 -11.45 -12.29 -25.48
N SER A 396 -11.47 -11.12 -24.82
CA SER A 396 -12.56 -10.16 -24.98
C SER A 396 -12.76 -9.74 -26.45
N LYS A 397 -14.00 -9.64 -26.85
CA LYS A 397 -14.36 -9.27 -28.21
C LYS A 397 -14.01 -7.80 -28.48
N ARG A 398 -13.71 -7.50 -29.73
CA ARG A 398 -13.53 -6.12 -30.20
C ARG A 398 -14.79 -5.67 -30.91
N TYR A 399 -15.23 -4.47 -30.55
CA TYR A 399 -16.41 -3.83 -31.06
C TYR A 399 -16.05 -2.51 -31.79
N SER A 400 -16.97 -2.00 -32.58
CA SER A 400 -16.99 -0.61 -33.05
C SER A 400 -18.28 0.03 -32.55
N PRO A 401 -18.39 1.36 -32.57
CA PRO A 401 -19.65 2.06 -32.29
C PRO A 401 -20.84 1.44 -33.03
N GLN A 402 -20.69 1.12 -34.32
CA GLN A 402 -21.76 0.53 -35.15
C GLN A 402 -22.10 -0.91 -34.76
N SER A 403 -21.14 -1.73 -34.36
CA SER A 403 -21.43 -3.11 -33.95
C SER A 403 -22.20 -3.17 -32.61
N MET A 404 -22.09 -2.14 -31.78
CA MET A 404 -22.92 -1.99 -30.60
C MET A 404 -24.40 -1.74 -30.92
N ASP A 405 -24.69 -1.08 -32.04
CA ASP A 405 -26.09 -0.90 -32.50
C ASP A 405 -26.76 -2.22 -32.87
N GLU A 406 -25.98 -3.22 -33.32
CA GLU A 406 -26.52 -4.55 -33.61
C GLU A 406 -26.95 -5.28 -32.31
N MET A 407 -26.27 -5.00 -31.23
CA MET A 407 -26.62 -5.55 -29.90
C MET A 407 -27.78 -4.79 -29.25
N MET A 408 -27.92 -3.50 -29.52
CA MET A 408 -28.96 -2.62 -28.94
C MET A 408 -29.73 -1.86 -30.04
N PRO A 409 -30.49 -2.56 -30.92
CA PRO A 409 -31.07 -1.96 -32.11
C PRO A 409 -32.11 -0.87 -31.83
N GLN A 410 -32.77 -0.89 -30.67
CA GLN A 410 -33.71 0.13 -30.24
C GLN A 410 -33.03 1.40 -29.68
N ALA A 411 -31.86 1.22 -29.06
CA ALA A 411 -31.16 2.29 -28.36
C ALA A 411 -30.09 2.98 -29.22
N LYS A 412 -29.44 2.28 -30.15
CA LYS A 412 -28.39 2.79 -31.06
C LYS A 412 -27.27 3.59 -30.33
N PRO A 413 -26.51 2.98 -29.46
CA PRO A 413 -25.51 3.65 -28.64
C PRO A 413 -24.40 4.32 -29.45
N SER A 414 -24.21 3.95 -30.74
CA SER A 414 -23.29 4.65 -31.63
C SER A 414 -23.53 6.16 -31.70
N GLU A 415 -24.81 6.58 -31.58
CA GLU A 415 -25.15 8.02 -31.58
C GLU A 415 -24.48 8.74 -30.41
N LEU A 416 -24.48 8.13 -29.21
CA LEU A 416 -23.76 8.69 -28.08
C LEU A 416 -22.25 8.66 -28.31
N PHE A 417 -21.70 7.52 -28.70
CA PHE A 417 -20.24 7.35 -28.81
C PHE A 417 -19.63 8.35 -29.80
N LEU A 418 -20.30 8.56 -30.94
CA LEU A 418 -19.88 9.57 -31.90
C LEU A 418 -20.05 11.01 -31.38
N ALA A 419 -21.10 11.28 -30.62
CA ALA A 419 -21.36 12.60 -30.05
C ALA A 419 -20.34 12.99 -28.99
N ILE A 420 -19.83 12.02 -28.20
CA ILE A 420 -18.78 12.26 -27.19
C ILE A 420 -17.35 12.23 -27.75
N GLY A 421 -17.22 12.12 -29.11
CA GLY A 421 -15.94 12.29 -29.80
C GLY A 421 -15.26 11.02 -30.30
N LEU A 422 -15.84 9.81 -30.10
CA LEU A 422 -15.27 8.59 -30.66
C LEU A 422 -15.45 8.58 -32.19
N LYS A 423 -14.52 8.01 -32.92
CA LYS A 423 -14.61 7.78 -34.35
C LYS A 423 -15.50 6.60 -34.70
N PRO A 424 -16.10 6.53 -35.90
CA PRO A 424 -16.93 5.40 -36.32
C PRO A 424 -16.22 4.05 -36.31
N ASP A 425 -14.91 4.07 -36.50
CA ASP A 425 -14.01 2.92 -36.51
C ASP A 425 -13.20 2.76 -35.20
N ALA A 426 -13.56 3.53 -34.16
CA ALA A 426 -12.90 3.40 -32.85
C ALA A 426 -12.98 1.96 -32.35
N ARG A 427 -11.85 1.46 -31.87
CA ARG A 427 -11.78 0.12 -31.26
C ARG A 427 -12.36 0.20 -29.85
N MET A 428 -13.31 -0.68 -29.58
CA MET A 428 -13.98 -0.77 -28.29
C MET A 428 -13.91 -2.21 -27.76
N GLN A 429 -13.88 -2.35 -26.46
CA GLN A 429 -14.05 -3.63 -25.76
C GLN A 429 -14.98 -3.44 -24.56
N VAL A 430 -15.52 -4.53 -24.05
CA VAL A 430 -16.33 -4.55 -22.85
C VAL A 430 -15.54 -5.24 -21.75
N PHE A 431 -15.64 -4.79 -20.51
CA PHE A 431 -14.93 -5.39 -19.39
C PHE A 431 -15.42 -6.83 -19.08
N ASP A 432 -16.74 -7.04 -19.09
CA ASP A 432 -17.42 -8.32 -18.91
C ASP A 432 -18.46 -8.53 -20.02
N ASP A 433 -18.16 -9.36 -20.99
CA ASP A 433 -19.03 -9.61 -22.16
C ASP A 433 -20.35 -10.30 -21.77
N GLU A 434 -20.36 -11.17 -20.74
CA GLU A 434 -21.56 -11.89 -20.32
C GLU A 434 -22.54 -10.94 -19.62
N GLN A 435 -22.04 -10.19 -18.64
CA GLN A 435 -22.84 -9.18 -17.95
C GLN A 435 -23.34 -8.11 -18.94
N PHE A 436 -22.48 -7.65 -19.84
CA PHE A 436 -22.87 -6.65 -20.84
C PHE A 436 -23.95 -7.14 -21.80
N SER A 437 -23.90 -8.41 -22.19
CA SER A 437 -24.95 -9.02 -23.00
C SER A 437 -26.32 -8.94 -22.30
N VAL A 438 -26.36 -9.15 -20.99
CA VAL A 438 -27.59 -9.00 -20.19
C VAL A 438 -27.98 -7.52 -20.08
N TYR A 439 -27.01 -6.62 -19.83
CA TYR A 439 -27.26 -5.17 -19.75
C TYR A 439 -27.92 -4.64 -21.03
N THR A 440 -27.50 -5.13 -22.21
CA THR A 440 -28.08 -4.70 -23.49
C THR A 440 -29.59 -5.00 -23.61
N THR A 441 -30.08 -6.03 -22.93
CA THR A 441 -31.51 -6.40 -22.97
C THR A 441 -32.43 -5.39 -22.28
N TRP A 442 -31.88 -4.57 -21.39
CA TRP A 442 -32.65 -3.53 -20.70
C TRP A 442 -32.90 -2.28 -21.56
N PHE A 443 -32.20 -2.09 -22.68
CA PHE A 443 -32.31 -0.92 -23.53
C PHE A 443 -33.56 -0.99 -24.44
N THR A 444 -34.70 -0.83 -23.79
CA THR A 444 -36.03 -0.80 -24.45
C THR A 444 -36.69 0.55 -24.19
N GLU A 445 -37.62 0.95 -25.05
CA GLU A 445 -38.41 2.19 -24.87
C GLU A 445 -39.14 2.23 -23.52
N GLU A 446 -39.58 1.07 -22.99
CA GLU A 446 -40.26 0.95 -21.72
C GLU A 446 -39.36 1.31 -20.53
N ASN A 447 -38.05 1.13 -20.69
CA ASN A 447 -37.06 1.41 -19.64
C ASN A 447 -36.40 2.80 -19.78
N LEU A 448 -36.84 3.64 -20.77
CA LEU A 448 -36.21 4.94 -20.96
C LEU A 448 -36.17 5.79 -19.66
N GLU A 449 -37.26 5.83 -18.92
CA GLU A 449 -37.35 6.57 -17.67
C GLU A 449 -36.36 6.03 -16.59
N LEU A 450 -36.11 4.72 -16.60
CA LEU A 450 -35.07 4.13 -15.73
C LEU A 450 -33.68 4.65 -16.09
N PHE A 451 -33.34 4.69 -17.36
CA PHE A 451 -32.04 5.19 -17.81
C PHE A 451 -31.89 6.71 -17.63
N LYS A 452 -32.95 7.49 -17.75
CA LYS A 452 -32.96 8.91 -17.40
C LYS A 452 -32.66 9.10 -15.92
N ALA A 453 -33.29 8.32 -15.05
CA ALA A 453 -33.04 8.34 -13.63
C ALA A 453 -31.57 7.98 -13.28
N MET A 454 -31.05 6.91 -13.87
CA MET A 454 -29.65 6.50 -13.71
C MET A 454 -28.68 7.61 -14.14
N GLN A 455 -28.93 8.26 -15.27
CA GLN A 455 -28.09 9.36 -15.76
C GLN A 455 -28.10 10.57 -14.81
N LYS A 456 -29.27 10.97 -14.29
CA LYS A 456 -29.36 12.06 -13.32
C LYS A 456 -28.66 11.70 -12.00
N THR A 457 -28.83 10.47 -11.52
CA THR A 457 -28.14 9.98 -10.33
C THR A 457 -26.63 9.98 -10.54
N ALA A 458 -26.13 9.51 -11.69
CA ALA A 458 -24.69 9.54 -12.00
C ALA A 458 -24.13 10.97 -12.01
N LEU A 459 -24.83 11.92 -12.61
CA LEU A 459 -24.44 13.33 -12.62
C LEU A 459 -24.33 13.90 -11.21
N ILE A 460 -25.36 13.73 -10.37
CA ILE A 460 -25.30 14.30 -9.03
C ILE A 460 -24.29 13.59 -8.15
N THR A 461 -24.17 12.28 -8.23
CA THR A 461 -23.16 11.51 -7.49
C THR A 461 -21.74 11.91 -7.90
N GLY A 462 -21.48 12.03 -9.21
CA GLY A 462 -20.16 12.42 -9.74
C GLY A 462 -19.71 13.83 -9.31
N TYR A 463 -20.66 14.74 -9.05
CA TYR A 463 -20.34 16.14 -8.79
C TYR A 463 -20.76 16.66 -7.41
N SER A 464 -21.47 15.87 -6.59
CA SER A 464 -21.98 16.32 -5.28
C SER A 464 -20.89 16.85 -4.34
N ASN A 465 -19.69 16.25 -4.36
CA ASN A 465 -18.55 16.68 -3.55
C ASN A 465 -18.01 18.09 -3.94
N TYR A 466 -18.29 18.52 -5.16
CA TYR A 466 -17.84 19.82 -5.72
C TYR A 466 -18.92 20.89 -5.68
N LEU A 467 -20.08 20.56 -5.12
CA LEU A 467 -21.23 21.42 -4.93
C LEU A 467 -21.35 21.85 -3.44
N SER A 468 -22.56 21.92 -2.86
CA SER A 468 -22.73 22.31 -1.47
C SER A 468 -22.26 21.22 -0.48
N GLU A 469 -21.93 21.65 0.74
CA GLU A 469 -21.58 20.73 1.83
C GLU A 469 -22.75 19.79 2.16
N GLU A 470 -24.00 20.28 2.12
CA GLU A 470 -25.21 19.48 2.32
C GLU A 470 -25.33 18.33 1.30
N LEU A 471 -25.03 18.60 0.02
CA LEU A 471 -25.03 17.57 -1.01
C LEU A 471 -23.87 16.57 -0.78
N ALA A 472 -22.67 17.04 -0.51
CA ALA A 472 -21.53 16.17 -0.22
C ALA A 472 -21.85 15.22 0.96
N GLU A 473 -22.43 15.74 2.04
CA GLU A 473 -22.84 14.93 3.21
C GLU A 473 -23.97 13.93 2.84
N THR A 474 -24.97 14.37 2.08
CA THR A 474 -26.10 13.51 1.63
C THR A 474 -25.61 12.32 0.80
N PHE A 475 -24.59 12.54 -0.02
CA PHE A 475 -23.99 11.50 -0.88
C PHE A 475 -22.84 10.74 -0.19
N GLY A 476 -22.68 10.90 1.12
CA GLY A 476 -21.81 10.07 1.94
C GLY A 476 -20.33 10.43 1.90
N TYR A 477 -19.96 11.57 1.32
CA TYR A 477 -18.57 12.03 1.37
C TYR A 477 -18.18 12.34 2.84
N PRO A 478 -16.98 11.92 3.27
CA PRO A 478 -16.54 12.16 4.64
C PRO A 478 -16.44 13.66 4.92
N SER A 479 -16.86 14.05 6.12
CA SER A 479 -16.68 15.44 6.57
C SER A 479 -15.17 15.70 6.75
N LYS A 480 -14.62 16.59 5.92
CA LYS A 480 -13.25 17.10 5.97
C LYS A 480 -13.30 18.62 6.19
N THR A 481 -12.21 19.17 6.69
CA THR A 481 -12.08 20.62 6.72
C THR A 481 -12.01 21.20 5.30
N PRO A 482 -12.43 22.45 5.09
CA PRO A 482 -12.31 23.08 3.77
C PRO A 482 -10.88 23.07 3.22
N GLU A 483 -9.88 23.20 4.09
CA GLU A 483 -8.46 23.17 3.75
C GLU A 483 -8.01 21.77 3.31
N GLU A 484 -8.46 20.70 3.97
CA GLU A 484 -8.20 19.33 3.55
C GLU A 484 -8.82 19.07 2.17
N ASN A 485 -10.09 19.45 1.97
CA ASN A 485 -10.75 19.35 0.66
C ASN A 485 -10.01 20.13 -0.43
N ALA A 486 -9.49 21.32 -0.12
CA ALA A 486 -8.76 22.13 -1.08
C ALA A 486 -7.39 21.52 -1.45
N ASN A 487 -6.69 20.91 -0.49
CA ASN A 487 -5.45 20.19 -0.76
C ASN A 487 -5.71 18.97 -1.66
N GLU A 488 -6.73 18.18 -1.36
CA GLU A 488 -7.09 17.01 -2.16
C GLU A 488 -7.53 17.38 -3.58
N ALA A 489 -8.29 18.46 -3.73
CA ALA A 489 -8.70 18.95 -5.04
C ALA A 489 -7.48 19.32 -5.91
N VAL A 490 -6.51 20.03 -5.34
CA VAL A 490 -5.26 20.35 -6.06
C VAL A 490 -4.48 19.09 -6.43
N GLN A 491 -4.33 18.16 -5.51
CA GLN A 491 -3.63 16.88 -5.76
C GLN A 491 -4.32 16.05 -6.85
N SER A 492 -5.66 16.02 -6.90
CA SER A 492 -6.45 15.21 -7.84
C SER A 492 -6.56 15.82 -9.22
N PHE A 493 -6.80 17.14 -9.30
CA PHE A 493 -7.09 17.80 -10.58
C PHE A 493 -5.89 18.47 -11.23
N LEU A 494 -4.85 18.78 -10.45
CA LEU A 494 -3.64 19.45 -10.89
C LEU A 494 -2.38 18.67 -10.48
N SER A 495 -2.46 17.34 -10.54
CA SER A 495 -1.38 16.44 -10.11
C SER A 495 -0.09 16.62 -10.89
N GLU A 496 -0.17 16.93 -12.18
CA GLU A 496 1.00 17.18 -13.05
C GLU A 496 1.66 18.52 -12.72
N GLU A 497 0.87 19.57 -12.54
CA GLU A 497 1.34 20.90 -12.13
C GLU A 497 2.03 20.85 -10.76
N LEU A 498 1.37 20.23 -9.79
CA LEU A 498 1.91 20.05 -8.44
C LEU A 498 3.14 19.14 -8.44
N GLY A 499 3.11 18.06 -9.25
CA GLY A 499 4.21 17.14 -9.43
C GLY A 499 5.49 17.80 -9.95
N GLN A 500 5.40 18.69 -10.91
CA GLN A 500 6.56 19.49 -11.39
C GLN A 500 7.22 20.27 -10.25
N ILE A 501 6.40 20.94 -9.44
CA ILE A 501 6.89 21.77 -8.32
C ILE A 501 7.48 20.87 -7.23
N TYR A 502 6.83 19.75 -6.95
CA TYR A 502 7.27 18.76 -5.96
C TYR A 502 8.66 18.19 -6.29
N VAL A 503 8.85 17.68 -7.51
CA VAL A 503 10.13 17.05 -7.88
C VAL A 503 11.27 18.07 -7.93
N ALA A 504 11.00 19.31 -8.37
CA ALA A 504 11.99 20.38 -8.37
C ALA A 504 12.48 20.72 -6.95
N ARG A 505 11.69 20.48 -5.91
CA ARG A 505 12.03 20.73 -4.51
C ARG A 505 12.62 19.51 -3.79
N TYR A 506 12.04 18.31 -3.99
CA TYR A 506 12.26 17.15 -3.11
C TYR A 506 13.00 15.98 -3.76
N PHE A 507 13.13 15.94 -5.09
CA PHE A 507 13.75 14.83 -5.78
C PHE A 507 14.96 15.27 -6.64
N PRO A 508 16.18 15.28 -6.05
CA PRO A 508 17.38 15.69 -6.76
C PRO A 508 17.80 14.68 -7.86
N ALA A 509 18.48 15.17 -8.89
CA ALA A 509 18.89 14.36 -10.04
C ALA A 509 19.83 13.20 -9.65
N GLU A 510 20.65 13.40 -8.62
CA GLU A 510 21.58 12.38 -8.12
C GLU A 510 20.83 11.15 -7.60
N SER A 511 19.71 11.34 -6.90
CA SER A 511 18.86 10.24 -6.42
C SER A 511 18.25 9.44 -7.58
N LYS A 512 17.86 10.12 -8.66
CA LYS A 512 17.35 9.44 -9.87
C LYS A 512 18.41 8.52 -10.47
N GLU A 513 19.66 9.01 -10.62
CA GLU A 513 20.77 8.23 -11.17
C GLU A 513 21.11 6.99 -10.30
N GLU A 514 21.12 7.14 -8.97
CA GLU A 514 21.35 6.01 -8.06
C GLU A 514 20.29 4.93 -8.19
N ILE A 515 19.01 5.30 -8.28
CA ILE A 515 17.89 4.35 -8.47
C ILE A 515 17.96 3.70 -9.86
N GLU A 516 18.28 4.45 -10.92
CA GLU A 516 18.48 3.89 -12.27
C GLU A 516 19.58 2.82 -12.28
N ASN A 517 20.70 3.07 -11.58
CA ASN A 517 21.76 2.09 -11.42
C ASN A 517 21.28 0.85 -10.63
N MET A 518 20.52 1.03 -9.57
CA MET A 518 19.99 -0.09 -8.78
C MET A 518 19.02 -0.95 -9.60
N VAL A 519 18.11 -0.34 -10.38
CA VAL A 519 17.22 -1.05 -11.30
C VAL A 519 18.01 -1.89 -12.30
N SER A 520 19.08 -1.31 -12.89
CA SER A 520 19.94 -2.03 -13.83
C SER A 520 20.58 -3.26 -13.18
N LEU A 521 21.12 -3.12 -11.97
CA LEU A 521 21.71 -4.23 -11.21
C LEU A 521 20.68 -5.32 -10.91
N MET A 522 19.43 -4.95 -10.55
CA MET A 522 18.37 -5.92 -10.30
C MET A 522 17.94 -6.67 -11.55
N ILE A 523 17.81 -6.00 -12.68
CA ILE A 523 17.50 -6.65 -13.98
C ILE A 523 18.62 -7.65 -14.34
N ASP A 524 19.88 -7.28 -14.17
CA ASP A 524 21.03 -8.17 -14.47
C ASP A 524 21.10 -9.35 -13.48
N ALA A 525 20.77 -9.13 -12.19
CA ALA A 525 20.66 -10.22 -11.22
C ALA A 525 19.54 -11.19 -11.61
N PHE A 526 18.37 -10.71 -12.02
CA PHE A 526 17.27 -11.55 -12.45
C PHE A 526 17.63 -12.37 -13.71
N LYS A 527 18.29 -11.76 -14.70
CA LYS A 527 18.81 -12.48 -15.89
C LYS A 527 19.75 -13.60 -15.48
N THR A 528 20.71 -13.31 -14.59
CA THR A 528 21.68 -14.29 -14.08
C THR A 528 20.99 -15.47 -13.42
N ARG A 529 19.92 -15.21 -12.66
CA ARG A 529 19.12 -16.25 -12.00
C ARG A 529 18.37 -17.10 -13.02
N ILE A 530 17.68 -16.50 -14.00
CA ILE A 530 17.00 -17.24 -15.08
C ILE A 530 17.98 -18.12 -15.86
N GLU A 531 19.15 -17.62 -16.20
CA GLU A 531 20.16 -18.41 -16.94
C GLU A 531 20.60 -19.66 -16.19
N ARG A 532 20.61 -19.64 -14.86
CA ARG A 532 21.01 -20.77 -13.99
C ARG A 532 19.89 -21.76 -13.70
N LEU A 533 18.62 -21.44 -13.97
CA LEU A 533 17.52 -22.40 -13.76
C LEU A 533 17.74 -23.67 -14.59
N ASP A 534 17.75 -24.81 -13.96
CA ASP A 534 17.95 -26.11 -14.63
C ASP A 534 16.65 -26.74 -15.12
N TRP A 535 15.50 -26.29 -14.61
CA TRP A 535 14.18 -26.77 -15.03
C TRP A 535 13.63 -26.08 -16.29
N MET A 536 14.14 -24.87 -16.64
CA MET A 536 13.65 -24.07 -17.76
C MET A 536 14.46 -24.35 -19.03
N GLU A 537 13.79 -24.61 -20.15
CA GLU A 537 14.40 -24.85 -21.46
C GLU A 537 15.06 -23.59 -22.03
N ALA A 538 16.07 -23.80 -22.91
CA ALA A 538 16.80 -22.67 -23.53
C ALA A 538 15.88 -21.74 -24.37
N SER A 539 14.81 -22.27 -24.96
CA SER A 539 13.80 -21.46 -25.68
C SER A 539 13.06 -20.51 -24.78
N THR A 540 12.57 -20.98 -23.65
CA THR A 540 11.83 -20.17 -22.64
C THR A 540 12.77 -19.16 -21.99
N LYS A 541 14.00 -19.56 -21.59
CA LYS A 541 15.01 -18.62 -21.08
C LYS A 541 15.26 -17.45 -22.02
N LYS A 542 15.36 -17.74 -23.33
CA LYS A 542 15.60 -16.71 -24.34
C LYS A 542 14.46 -15.68 -24.40
N GLU A 543 13.20 -16.13 -24.35
CA GLU A 543 12.05 -15.22 -24.34
C GLU A 543 11.98 -14.45 -23.01
N ALA A 544 12.28 -15.07 -21.87
CA ALA A 544 12.37 -14.40 -20.56
C ALA A 544 13.44 -13.31 -20.54
N ILE A 545 14.66 -13.60 -21.02
CA ILE A 545 15.74 -12.60 -21.14
C ILE A 545 15.34 -11.47 -22.09
N LYS A 546 14.72 -11.78 -23.22
CA LYS A 546 14.21 -10.76 -24.15
C LYS A 546 13.17 -9.86 -23.47
N LYS A 547 12.32 -10.42 -22.62
CA LYS A 547 11.32 -9.64 -21.85
C LYS A 547 12.00 -8.71 -20.86
N LEU A 548 13.02 -9.16 -20.13
CA LEU A 548 13.83 -8.32 -19.24
C LEU A 548 14.56 -7.20 -20.01
N ASP A 549 15.14 -7.52 -21.20
CA ASP A 549 15.84 -6.54 -22.04
C ASP A 549 14.91 -5.45 -22.59
N SER A 550 13.61 -5.73 -22.71
CA SER A 550 12.62 -4.80 -23.26
C SER A 550 11.86 -4.01 -22.19
N ILE A 551 12.18 -4.20 -20.90
CA ILE A 551 11.54 -3.43 -19.83
C ILE A 551 11.81 -1.93 -20.01
N THR A 552 10.74 -1.15 -20.01
CA THR A 552 10.82 0.32 -19.92
C THR A 552 10.81 0.72 -18.45
N VAL A 553 11.79 1.49 -18.02
CA VAL A 553 11.90 1.95 -16.63
C VAL A 553 11.60 3.45 -16.55
N MET A 554 10.72 3.83 -15.63
CA MET A 554 10.34 5.22 -15.37
C MET A 554 10.58 5.55 -13.90
N ILE A 555 11.46 6.52 -13.63
CA ILE A 555 11.89 6.89 -12.29
C ILE A 555 11.63 8.37 -12.03
N GLY A 556 11.02 8.62 -10.89
CA GLY A 556 10.79 9.95 -10.32
C GLY A 556 9.62 10.67 -10.94
N TYR A 557 9.70 10.97 -12.24
CA TYR A 557 8.75 11.82 -12.94
C TYR A 557 8.79 11.60 -14.46
N PRO A 558 7.73 12.03 -15.20
CA PRO A 558 7.65 11.86 -16.65
C PRO A 558 8.68 12.71 -17.42
N ASP A 559 9.12 12.21 -18.57
CA ASP A 559 9.98 13.00 -19.48
C ASP A 559 9.24 14.23 -20.06
N THR A 560 7.92 14.13 -20.18
CA THR A 560 7.04 15.20 -20.66
C THR A 560 5.78 15.25 -19.82
N TRP A 561 5.52 16.41 -19.25
CA TRP A 561 4.37 16.66 -18.38
C TRP A 561 3.09 16.86 -19.19
N ASP A 562 2.01 16.17 -18.80
CA ASP A 562 0.67 16.30 -19.38
C ASP A 562 -0.18 17.28 -18.58
N LEU A 563 0.24 18.57 -18.57
CA LEU A 563 -0.42 19.60 -17.77
C LEU A 563 -1.90 19.77 -18.16
N ASN A 564 -2.73 20.07 -17.19
CA ASN A 564 -4.14 20.35 -17.41
C ASN A 564 -4.32 21.64 -18.20
N ASN A 565 -5.06 21.61 -19.32
CA ASN A 565 -5.35 22.77 -20.16
C ASN A 565 -6.72 23.41 -19.84
N GLY A 566 -7.47 22.90 -18.87
CA GLY A 566 -8.74 23.47 -18.43
C GLY A 566 -8.57 24.93 -18.00
N ASP A 567 -9.58 25.75 -18.31
CA ASP A 567 -9.60 27.18 -17.95
C ASP A 567 -9.96 27.39 -16.47
N ILE A 568 -8.97 27.10 -15.59
CA ILE A 568 -9.12 27.28 -14.15
C ILE A 568 -9.13 28.77 -13.83
N LYS A 569 -10.23 29.25 -13.23
CA LYS A 569 -10.50 30.68 -13.01
C LYS A 569 -10.47 31.01 -11.52
N SER A 570 -9.99 32.23 -11.23
CA SER A 570 -10.18 32.83 -9.92
C SER A 570 -11.65 33.20 -9.65
N ILE A 571 -12.03 33.28 -8.40
CA ILE A 571 -13.37 33.72 -7.96
C ILE A 571 -13.71 35.10 -8.57
N SER A 572 -12.75 36.04 -8.57
CA SER A 572 -12.93 37.37 -9.16
C SER A 572 -13.21 37.38 -10.68
N ASN A 573 -12.83 36.30 -11.36
CA ASN A 573 -13.07 36.10 -12.80
C ASN A 573 -14.24 35.13 -13.07
N GLY A 574 -15.11 34.87 -12.07
CA GLY A 574 -16.28 34.00 -12.18
C GLY A 574 -15.95 32.51 -12.07
N GLY A 575 -14.81 32.17 -11.51
CA GLY A 575 -14.49 30.77 -11.16
C GLY A 575 -15.27 30.31 -9.94
N SER A 576 -15.74 29.06 -9.97
CA SER A 576 -16.29 28.34 -8.83
C SER A 576 -15.62 26.99 -8.69
N TYR A 577 -15.77 26.33 -7.56
CA TYR A 577 -15.18 24.99 -7.38
C TYR A 577 -15.69 24.01 -8.44
N PHE A 578 -17.02 23.89 -8.57
CA PHE A 578 -17.65 23.07 -9.60
C PHE A 578 -17.13 23.41 -11.01
N GLY A 579 -17.10 24.70 -11.38
CA GLY A 579 -16.67 25.13 -12.71
C GLY A 579 -15.20 24.81 -13.00
N ASN A 580 -14.32 24.95 -12.02
CA ASN A 580 -12.91 24.63 -12.16
C ASN A 580 -12.69 23.11 -12.29
N VAL A 581 -13.41 22.29 -11.53
CA VAL A 581 -13.39 20.83 -11.64
C VAL A 581 -13.93 20.39 -13.01
N ALA A 582 -15.06 20.92 -13.44
CA ALA A 582 -15.64 20.63 -14.75
C ALA A 582 -14.68 20.95 -15.91
N ALA A 583 -14.01 22.11 -15.86
CA ALA A 583 -13.00 22.47 -16.86
C ALA A 583 -11.81 21.50 -16.88
N SER A 584 -11.39 21.04 -15.72
CA SER A 584 -10.32 20.05 -15.59
C SER A 584 -10.72 18.69 -16.16
N GLU A 585 -11.90 18.20 -15.82
CA GLU A 585 -12.39 16.90 -16.25
C GLU A 585 -12.73 16.87 -17.76
N ALA A 586 -13.22 17.99 -18.32
CA ALA A 586 -13.44 18.11 -19.76
C ALA A 586 -12.12 18.03 -20.55
N ASP A 587 -11.03 18.66 -20.08
CA ASP A 587 -9.69 18.53 -20.68
C ASP A 587 -9.18 17.08 -20.61
N LYS A 588 -9.36 16.41 -19.47
CA LYS A 588 -8.98 14.99 -19.31
C LYS A 588 -9.74 14.09 -20.30
N TRP A 589 -11.05 14.34 -20.46
CA TRP A 589 -11.87 13.61 -21.43
C TRP A 589 -11.39 13.81 -22.86
N GLU A 590 -11.17 15.05 -23.29
CA GLU A 590 -10.67 15.37 -24.62
C GLU A 590 -9.32 14.67 -24.91
N LYS A 591 -8.40 14.75 -23.97
CA LYS A 591 -7.09 14.08 -24.05
C LYS A 591 -7.22 12.56 -24.14
N MET A 592 -8.13 11.97 -23.36
CA MET A 592 -8.37 10.52 -23.37
C MET A 592 -8.89 10.06 -24.72
N VAL A 593 -9.90 10.73 -25.27
CA VAL A 593 -10.45 10.40 -26.60
C VAL A 593 -9.38 10.56 -27.68
N LYS A 594 -8.63 11.65 -27.67
CA LYS A 594 -7.53 11.89 -28.61
C LYS A 594 -6.47 10.80 -28.55
N SER A 595 -6.19 10.29 -27.36
CA SER A 595 -5.16 9.26 -27.15
C SER A 595 -5.45 7.92 -27.82
N LEU A 596 -6.72 7.67 -28.23
CA LEU A 596 -7.08 6.46 -28.98
C LEU A 596 -6.50 6.44 -30.41
N ASP A 597 -6.18 7.59 -30.95
CA ASP A 597 -5.58 7.76 -32.28
C ASP A 597 -4.03 7.75 -32.23
N GLU A 598 -3.47 7.74 -31.05
CA GLU A 598 -2.02 7.79 -30.83
C GLU A 598 -1.49 6.39 -30.51
N PRO A 599 -0.27 6.05 -30.97
CA PRO A 599 0.39 4.83 -30.54
C PRO A 599 0.52 4.82 -29.00
N VAL A 600 0.47 3.63 -28.42
CA VAL A 600 0.77 3.48 -26.98
C VAL A 600 2.18 4.00 -26.70
N ASN A 601 2.27 4.95 -25.78
CA ASN A 601 3.55 5.44 -25.29
C ASN A 601 3.93 4.69 -24.02
N PRO A 602 4.86 3.72 -24.05
CA PRO A 602 5.26 2.99 -22.87
C PRO A 602 5.96 3.85 -21.81
N ARG A 603 6.38 5.08 -22.18
CA ARG A 603 7.00 6.06 -21.27
C ARG A 603 6.00 7.10 -20.75
N ARG A 604 4.70 6.87 -20.91
CA ARG A 604 3.68 7.70 -20.25
C ARG A 604 3.65 7.34 -18.77
N PHE A 605 3.93 8.32 -17.94
CA PHE A 605 3.88 8.16 -16.48
C PHE A 605 2.39 8.11 -16.04
N PRO A 606 1.89 6.99 -15.49
CA PRO A 606 0.45 6.81 -15.29
C PRO A 606 -0.08 7.34 -13.96
N MET A 607 0.80 7.86 -13.11
CA MET A 607 0.47 8.33 -11.76
C MET A 607 1.22 9.63 -11.45
N ALA A 608 0.77 10.38 -10.45
CA ALA A 608 1.43 11.60 -10.02
C ALA A 608 2.86 11.33 -9.55
N ALA A 609 3.80 12.24 -9.84
CA ALA A 609 5.19 12.09 -9.44
C ALA A 609 5.40 12.03 -7.92
N PHE A 610 4.45 12.53 -7.15
CA PHE A 610 4.46 12.45 -5.68
C PHE A 610 3.73 11.23 -5.12
N THR A 611 3.23 10.32 -5.95
CA THR A 611 2.58 9.08 -5.49
C THR A 611 3.57 8.24 -4.69
N VAL A 612 3.15 7.79 -3.50
CA VAL A 612 3.92 6.87 -2.67
C VAL A 612 3.54 5.45 -3.04
N ASN A 613 4.04 5.00 -4.17
CA ASN A 613 3.82 3.66 -4.72
C ASN A 613 4.89 3.31 -5.75
N ALA A 614 5.03 2.01 -6.05
CA ALA A 614 5.73 1.47 -7.22
C ALA A 614 4.74 0.63 -8.04
N ALA A 615 5.01 0.41 -9.31
CA ALA A 615 4.13 -0.39 -10.14
C ALA A 615 4.84 -1.06 -11.32
N ALA A 616 4.37 -2.27 -11.64
CA ALA A 616 4.69 -2.99 -12.85
C ALA A 616 3.48 -3.02 -13.80
N SER A 617 3.63 -2.48 -15.00
CA SER A 617 2.61 -2.55 -16.05
C SER A 617 2.93 -3.68 -17.01
N ARG A 618 2.26 -4.81 -16.84
CA ARG A 618 2.49 -6.04 -17.62
C ARG A 618 2.19 -5.86 -19.11
N ASN A 619 1.14 -5.13 -19.47
CA ASN A 619 0.69 -4.89 -20.82
C ASN A 619 1.51 -3.84 -21.61
N THR A 620 2.40 -3.11 -20.97
CA THR A 620 3.38 -2.20 -21.58
C THR A 620 4.82 -2.57 -21.28
N ASN A 621 5.04 -3.64 -20.52
CA ASN A 621 6.34 -4.08 -20.01
C ASN A 621 7.13 -2.92 -19.37
N THR A 622 6.50 -2.21 -18.42
CA THR A 622 7.01 -0.97 -17.84
C THR A 622 7.07 -1.06 -16.32
N LEU A 623 8.16 -0.57 -15.73
CA LEU A 623 8.32 -0.37 -14.29
C LEU A 623 8.26 1.12 -13.96
N ILE A 624 7.56 1.47 -12.87
CA ILE A 624 7.26 2.85 -12.51
C ILE A 624 7.58 3.06 -11.03
N PHE A 625 8.46 4.04 -10.75
CA PHE A 625 8.86 4.43 -9.41
C PHE A 625 8.74 5.94 -9.25
N PRO A 626 7.58 6.49 -8.83
CA PRO A 626 7.41 7.92 -8.61
C PRO A 626 8.35 8.47 -7.54
N ALA A 627 8.65 9.78 -7.60
CA ALA A 627 9.52 10.43 -6.63
C ALA A 627 8.98 10.34 -5.19
N GLY A 628 7.67 10.25 -5.02
CA GLY A 628 7.02 10.14 -3.71
C GLY A 628 7.49 8.94 -2.90
N ILE A 629 7.73 7.79 -3.53
CA ILE A 629 8.22 6.58 -2.84
C ILE A 629 9.75 6.61 -2.64
N LEU A 630 10.49 7.39 -3.43
CA LEU A 630 11.94 7.43 -3.46
C LEU A 630 12.52 8.39 -2.41
N GLN A 631 12.11 8.24 -1.16
CA GLN A 631 12.58 9.02 -0.02
C GLN A 631 12.71 8.15 1.23
N ALA A 632 13.42 8.71 2.24
CA ALA A 632 13.61 7.98 3.49
C ALA A 632 12.24 7.60 4.13
N PRO A 633 12.20 6.38 4.65
CA PRO A 633 13.26 5.40 4.86
C PRO A 633 13.36 4.31 3.79
N LEU A 634 12.52 4.33 2.75
CA LEU A 634 12.61 3.37 1.66
C LEU A 634 13.91 3.52 0.87
N TYR A 635 14.26 4.75 0.59
CA TYR A 635 15.52 5.14 0.01
C TYR A 635 16.12 6.29 0.82
N ASP A 636 17.27 6.08 1.43
CA ASP A 636 18.06 7.12 2.09
C ASP A 636 19.45 7.19 1.47
N LYS A 637 19.76 8.29 0.78
CA LYS A 637 21.08 8.54 0.17
C LYS A 637 22.24 8.48 1.18
N ASN A 638 21.96 8.55 2.50
CA ASN A 638 22.98 8.46 3.55
C ASN A 638 23.08 7.06 4.16
N ALA A 639 22.19 6.13 3.82
CA ALA A 639 22.25 4.75 4.26
C ALA A 639 23.31 3.96 3.46
N SER A 640 23.70 2.78 3.95
CA SER A 640 24.56 1.89 3.19
C SER A 640 23.83 1.36 1.94
N PHE A 641 24.60 0.91 0.97
CA PHE A 641 24.04 0.29 -0.24
C PHE A 641 23.21 -0.95 0.11
N GLU A 642 23.69 -1.78 1.05
CA GLU A 642 22.98 -3.00 1.50
C GLU A 642 21.66 -2.66 2.19
N ALA A 643 21.61 -1.58 2.98
CA ALA A 643 20.37 -1.14 3.59
C ALA A 643 19.35 -0.65 2.55
N ASN A 644 19.78 0.19 1.59
CA ASN A 644 18.92 0.61 0.47
C ASN A 644 18.51 -0.58 -0.42
N LEU A 645 19.40 -1.56 -0.59
CA LEU A 645 19.11 -2.79 -1.34
C LEU A 645 18.03 -3.62 -0.65
N GLY A 646 18.05 -3.71 0.69
CA GLY A 646 17.04 -4.40 1.49
C GLY A 646 15.69 -3.69 1.53
N ALA A 647 15.66 -2.36 1.38
CA ALA A 647 14.44 -1.56 1.34
C ALA A 647 13.97 -1.35 -0.11
N ILE A 648 14.32 -0.22 -0.74
CA ILE A 648 13.85 0.11 -2.09
C ILE A 648 14.33 -0.91 -3.14
N GLY A 649 15.50 -1.52 -2.96
CA GLY A 649 16.01 -2.53 -3.88
C GLY A 649 15.12 -3.77 -3.92
N SER A 650 14.65 -4.26 -2.77
CA SER A 650 13.71 -5.39 -2.73
C SER A 650 12.39 -5.06 -3.43
N THR A 651 11.88 -3.81 -3.29
CA THR A 651 10.70 -3.33 -4.02
C THR A 651 10.95 -3.27 -5.52
N ILE A 652 12.11 -2.76 -5.95
CA ILE A 652 12.49 -2.74 -7.39
C ILE A 652 12.46 -4.14 -7.99
N ALA A 653 13.06 -5.11 -7.31
CA ALA A 653 13.10 -6.49 -7.80
C ALA A 653 11.74 -7.20 -7.67
N HIS A 654 10.90 -6.82 -6.69
CA HIS A 654 9.51 -7.24 -6.59
C HIS A 654 8.72 -6.79 -7.84
N GLU A 655 8.81 -5.53 -8.25
CA GLU A 655 8.16 -5.03 -9.47
C GLU A 655 8.70 -5.71 -10.74
N ILE A 656 10.00 -6.02 -10.80
CA ILE A 656 10.56 -6.82 -11.90
C ILE A 656 9.93 -8.21 -11.91
N THR A 657 9.72 -8.82 -10.74
CA THR A 657 9.16 -10.17 -10.62
C THR A 657 7.70 -10.23 -11.07
N HIS A 658 6.93 -9.13 -10.92
CA HIS A 658 5.59 -9.03 -11.48
C HIS A 658 5.50 -9.22 -13.00
N MET A 659 6.60 -9.04 -13.72
CA MET A 659 6.66 -9.40 -15.15
C MET A 659 6.64 -10.93 -15.36
N PHE A 660 6.89 -11.73 -14.32
CA PHE A 660 7.09 -13.18 -14.37
C PHE A 660 6.25 -13.96 -13.37
N ASP A 661 5.48 -13.29 -12.50
CA ASP A 661 4.53 -13.96 -11.59
C ASP A 661 3.42 -14.68 -12.37
N ASP A 662 2.45 -15.29 -11.69
CA ASP A 662 1.36 -16.05 -12.32
C ASP A 662 0.54 -15.22 -13.32
N GLY A 663 0.33 -13.92 -13.05
CA GLY A 663 -0.29 -12.98 -13.98
C GLY A 663 0.66 -12.52 -15.09
N GLY A 664 1.89 -12.12 -14.74
CA GLY A 664 2.91 -11.62 -15.67
C GLY A 664 3.40 -12.67 -16.66
N ALA A 665 3.39 -13.94 -16.26
CA ALA A 665 3.75 -15.08 -17.12
C ALA A 665 2.92 -15.17 -18.41
N GLN A 666 1.72 -14.58 -18.43
CA GLN A 666 0.81 -14.57 -19.58
C GLN A 666 1.21 -13.53 -20.66
N TYR A 667 2.03 -12.53 -20.32
CA TYR A 667 2.43 -11.44 -21.22
C TYR A 667 3.83 -11.68 -21.79
N ASP A 668 3.98 -11.48 -23.09
CA ASP A 668 5.29 -11.55 -23.75
C ASP A 668 6.12 -10.26 -23.60
N ALA A 669 7.29 -10.23 -24.21
CA ALA A 669 8.21 -9.08 -24.19
C ALA A 669 7.64 -7.77 -24.78
N SER A 670 6.53 -7.83 -25.52
CA SER A 670 5.84 -6.66 -26.06
C SER A 670 4.64 -6.23 -25.20
N GLY A 671 4.35 -6.92 -24.11
CA GLY A 671 3.17 -6.70 -23.27
C GLY A 671 1.88 -7.29 -23.88
N THR A 672 1.97 -8.13 -24.88
CA THR A 672 0.82 -8.80 -25.51
C THR A 672 0.56 -10.14 -24.82
N VAL A 673 -0.70 -10.46 -24.55
CA VAL A 673 -1.08 -11.77 -23.97
C VAL A 673 -0.84 -12.85 -24.99
N ARG A 674 0.14 -13.69 -24.73
CA ARG A 674 0.57 -14.79 -25.61
C ARG A 674 1.33 -15.83 -24.80
N ASN A 675 1.06 -17.13 -25.03
CA ASN A 675 1.93 -18.17 -24.49
C ASN A 675 3.30 -18.13 -25.17
N TRP A 676 4.33 -17.81 -24.40
CA TRP A 676 5.75 -17.75 -24.85
C TRP A 676 6.60 -18.84 -24.21
N TRP A 677 6.01 -19.65 -23.36
CA TRP A 677 6.63 -20.78 -22.67
C TRP A 677 6.65 -22.04 -23.53
N SER A 678 7.56 -22.98 -23.23
CA SER A 678 7.32 -24.36 -23.62
C SER A 678 6.22 -24.97 -22.73
N ASP A 679 5.48 -25.98 -23.24
CA ASP A 679 4.38 -26.59 -22.47
C ASP A 679 4.91 -27.24 -21.17
N SER A 680 6.11 -27.83 -21.20
CA SER A 680 6.75 -28.45 -20.03
C SER A 680 7.13 -27.43 -18.96
N ASP A 681 7.70 -26.28 -19.37
CA ASP A 681 8.14 -25.25 -18.46
C ASP A 681 6.95 -24.53 -17.80
N TYR A 682 5.90 -24.27 -18.59
CA TYR A 682 4.68 -23.65 -18.04
C TYR A 682 3.98 -24.55 -17.02
N ALA A 683 3.89 -25.85 -17.32
CA ALA A 683 3.33 -26.81 -16.37
C ALA A 683 4.15 -26.90 -15.08
N HIS A 684 5.49 -26.89 -15.19
CA HIS A 684 6.36 -26.87 -14.00
C HIS A 684 6.25 -25.56 -13.20
N PHE A 685 6.16 -24.42 -13.90
CA PHE A 685 5.91 -23.13 -13.24
C PHE A 685 4.60 -23.14 -12.45
N GLN A 686 3.52 -23.73 -13.01
CA GLN A 686 2.26 -23.86 -12.29
C GLN A 686 2.40 -24.75 -11.04
N GLU A 687 3.17 -25.85 -11.08
CA GLU A 687 3.48 -26.66 -9.88
C GLU A 687 4.23 -25.84 -8.81
N LEU A 688 5.14 -24.94 -9.21
CA LEU A 688 5.82 -24.03 -8.30
C LEU A 688 4.89 -22.99 -7.70
N CYS A 689 3.93 -22.47 -8.47
CA CYS A 689 2.88 -21.59 -8.01
C CYS A 689 1.99 -22.27 -6.95
N GLU A 690 1.52 -23.50 -7.21
CA GLU A 690 0.75 -24.29 -6.24
C GLU A 690 1.54 -24.54 -4.94
N LYS A 691 2.85 -24.79 -5.03
CA LYS A 691 3.71 -24.92 -3.86
C LYS A 691 3.83 -23.61 -3.09
N ALA A 692 3.95 -22.47 -3.78
CA ALA A 692 4.01 -21.14 -3.17
C ALA A 692 2.68 -20.79 -2.50
N GLU A 693 1.54 -21.05 -3.15
CA GLU A 693 0.21 -20.91 -2.56
C GLU A 693 0.13 -21.67 -1.23
N ALA A 694 0.39 -22.99 -1.24
CA ALA A 694 0.34 -23.83 -0.05
C ALA A 694 1.33 -23.41 1.05
N PHE A 695 2.43 -22.75 0.69
CA PHE A 695 3.43 -22.28 1.65
C PHE A 695 2.93 -21.10 2.49
N PHE A 696 2.07 -20.25 1.97
CA PHE A 696 1.49 -19.10 2.69
C PHE A 696 0.10 -19.38 3.25
N ASP A 697 -0.65 -20.35 2.67
CA ASP A 697 -2.03 -20.61 3.04
C ASP A 697 -2.19 -21.06 4.50
N GLY A 698 -3.19 -20.49 5.19
CA GLY A 698 -3.52 -20.83 6.56
C GLY A 698 -2.55 -20.32 7.63
N TYR A 699 -1.47 -19.61 7.26
CA TYR A 699 -0.58 -18.98 8.24
C TYR A 699 -1.25 -17.81 8.93
N GLU A 700 -1.21 -17.80 10.26
CA GLU A 700 -1.83 -16.74 11.05
C GLU A 700 -0.97 -15.46 11.06
N ALA A 701 -1.54 -14.37 10.61
CA ALA A 701 -0.99 -13.01 10.76
C ALA A 701 -1.19 -12.46 12.17
N ALA A 702 -2.31 -12.83 12.79
CA ALA A 702 -2.66 -12.61 14.18
C ALA A 702 -3.57 -13.78 14.61
N PRO A 703 -3.78 -14.00 15.93
CA PRO A 703 -4.63 -15.10 16.40
C PRO A 703 -6.02 -15.11 15.72
N GLY A 704 -6.33 -16.20 15.00
CA GLY A 704 -7.60 -16.38 14.29
C GLY A 704 -7.72 -15.64 12.96
N ILE A 705 -6.65 -15.05 12.43
CA ILE A 705 -6.61 -14.39 11.12
C ILE A 705 -5.64 -15.15 10.20
N PRO A 706 -6.11 -16.19 9.47
CA PRO A 706 -5.26 -16.92 8.52
C PRO A 706 -5.11 -16.12 7.22
N ALA A 707 -3.94 -16.26 6.58
CA ALA A 707 -3.71 -15.76 5.23
C ALA A 707 -4.37 -16.67 4.19
N ASN A 708 -4.77 -16.09 3.06
CA ASN A 708 -5.22 -16.79 1.87
C ASN A 708 -4.07 -16.85 0.86
N GLY A 709 -3.40 -18.00 0.78
CA GLY A 709 -2.22 -18.17 -0.08
C GLY A 709 -2.54 -18.03 -1.57
N LYS A 710 -3.76 -18.39 -1.99
CA LYS A 710 -4.21 -18.25 -3.40
C LYS A 710 -4.43 -16.78 -3.78
N GLU A 711 -5.12 -16.01 -2.95
CA GLU A 711 -5.38 -14.59 -3.21
C GLU A 711 -4.08 -13.77 -3.26
N THR A 712 -3.10 -14.14 -2.41
CA THR A 712 -1.85 -13.41 -2.27
C THR A 712 -0.69 -13.98 -3.11
N LEU A 713 -0.94 -14.91 -4.02
CA LEU A 713 0.08 -15.68 -4.74
C LEU A 713 1.04 -14.79 -5.55
N SER A 714 0.50 -13.89 -6.37
CA SER A 714 1.27 -12.97 -7.23
C SER A 714 2.26 -12.14 -6.39
N GLU A 715 1.78 -11.59 -5.29
CA GLU A 715 2.56 -10.76 -4.38
C GLU A 715 3.63 -11.57 -3.62
N ASN A 716 3.28 -12.77 -3.17
CA ASN A 716 4.21 -13.66 -2.47
C ASN A 716 5.37 -14.11 -3.38
N ILE A 717 5.08 -14.44 -4.64
CA ILE A 717 6.10 -14.77 -5.64
C ILE A 717 7.02 -13.56 -5.87
N SER A 718 6.44 -12.36 -5.97
CA SER A 718 7.17 -11.13 -6.24
C SER A 718 8.06 -10.74 -5.07
N ASP A 719 7.61 -10.90 -3.82
CA ASP A 719 8.44 -10.68 -2.63
C ASP A 719 9.64 -11.65 -2.55
N ILE A 720 9.42 -12.94 -2.83
CA ILE A 720 10.49 -13.94 -2.86
C ILE A 720 11.51 -13.59 -3.95
N GLY A 721 11.04 -13.21 -5.15
CA GLY A 721 11.89 -12.76 -6.24
C GLY A 721 12.70 -11.51 -5.89
N GLY A 722 12.07 -10.57 -5.17
CA GLY A 722 12.70 -9.35 -4.68
C GLY A 722 13.93 -9.62 -3.81
N ILE A 723 13.76 -10.46 -2.80
CA ILE A 723 14.85 -10.87 -1.90
C ILE A 723 15.90 -11.70 -2.64
N ALA A 724 15.49 -12.62 -3.50
CA ALA A 724 16.40 -13.46 -4.27
C ALA A 724 17.38 -12.64 -5.14
N CYS A 725 16.88 -11.57 -5.81
CA CYS A 725 17.72 -10.68 -6.60
C CYS A 725 18.67 -9.84 -5.72
N GLY A 726 18.18 -9.34 -4.59
CA GLY A 726 19.02 -8.62 -3.63
C GLY A 726 20.19 -9.47 -3.12
N LEU A 727 19.91 -10.71 -2.76
CA LEU A 727 20.95 -11.68 -2.31
C LEU A 727 21.91 -12.05 -3.45
N GLU A 728 21.45 -12.14 -4.69
CA GLU A 728 22.31 -12.34 -5.86
C GLU A 728 23.34 -11.22 -5.99
N ILE A 729 22.92 -9.97 -5.85
CA ILE A 729 23.82 -8.80 -5.89
C ILE A 729 24.81 -8.86 -4.72
N LEU A 730 24.33 -9.09 -3.49
CA LEU A 730 25.19 -9.17 -2.30
C LEU A 730 26.26 -10.26 -2.45
N SER A 731 25.91 -11.40 -3.06
CA SER A 731 26.87 -12.50 -3.28
C SER A 731 28.05 -12.12 -4.15
N THR A 732 27.97 -11.06 -4.94
CA THR A 732 29.05 -10.54 -5.80
C THR A 732 29.96 -9.53 -5.09
N MET A 733 29.56 -9.03 -3.92
CA MET A 733 30.27 -8.00 -3.17
C MET A 733 31.38 -8.60 -2.29
N GLU A 734 32.41 -7.80 -2.02
CA GLU A 734 33.45 -8.15 -1.07
C GLU A 734 33.01 -7.75 0.34
N ASN A 735 32.71 -8.75 1.21
CA ASN A 735 32.23 -8.57 2.60
C ASN A 735 30.87 -7.84 2.69
N PRO A 736 29.81 -8.36 2.10
CA PRO A 736 28.49 -7.71 2.14
C PRO A 736 27.90 -7.75 3.55
N ASP A 737 27.18 -6.70 3.92
CA ASP A 737 26.44 -6.61 5.18
C ASP A 737 25.02 -7.18 5.02
N TYR A 738 24.91 -8.51 5.21
CA TYR A 738 23.60 -9.19 5.18
C TYR A 738 22.68 -8.76 6.31
N ASP A 739 23.20 -8.39 7.48
CA ASP A 739 22.38 -7.94 8.62
C ASP A 739 21.72 -6.60 8.29
N ALA A 740 22.45 -5.65 7.73
CA ALA A 740 21.88 -4.38 7.26
C ALA A 740 20.79 -4.59 6.21
N PHE A 741 20.99 -5.50 5.25
CA PHE A 741 20.01 -5.85 4.23
C PHE A 741 18.72 -6.42 4.83
N PHE A 742 18.79 -7.48 5.64
CA PHE A 742 17.61 -8.14 6.19
C PHE A 742 16.86 -7.27 7.19
N ARG A 743 17.56 -6.51 8.02
CA ARG A 743 16.94 -5.57 8.98
C ARG A 743 16.22 -4.43 8.24
N SER A 744 16.82 -3.90 7.20
CA SER A 744 16.19 -2.85 6.38
C SER A 744 14.92 -3.37 5.71
N TYR A 745 14.95 -4.60 5.19
CA TYR A 745 13.75 -5.26 4.67
C TYR A 745 12.66 -5.44 5.73
N ALA A 746 13.01 -5.91 6.93
CA ALA A 746 12.03 -6.04 8.02
C ALA A 746 11.46 -4.68 8.46
N ASN A 747 12.29 -3.64 8.55
CA ASN A 747 11.87 -2.29 8.88
C ASN A 747 10.88 -1.70 7.86
N TYR A 748 11.05 -2.02 6.59
CA TYR A 748 10.15 -1.64 5.52
C TYR A 748 8.70 -2.07 5.79
N TRP A 749 8.51 -3.27 6.34
CA TRP A 749 7.20 -3.87 6.57
C TRP A 749 6.52 -3.44 7.88
N ILE A 750 7.06 -2.49 8.66
CA ILE A 750 6.41 -2.03 9.90
C ILE A 750 4.97 -1.60 9.61
N LYS A 751 4.01 -2.22 10.31
CA LYS A 751 2.58 -1.89 10.23
C LYS A 751 1.92 -2.20 11.58
N VAL A 752 1.23 -1.22 12.13
CA VAL A 752 0.37 -1.37 13.32
C VAL A 752 -1.06 -1.02 12.90
N ALA A 753 -1.98 -1.94 13.13
CA ALA A 753 -3.39 -1.79 12.80
C ALA A 753 -4.26 -2.42 13.88
N GLY A 754 -5.53 -2.01 13.97
CA GLY A 754 -6.52 -2.66 14.81
C GLY A 754 -6.82 -4.09 14.34
N TYR A 755 -7.34 -4.94 15.26
CA TYR A 755 -7.66 -6.32 14.94
C TYR A 755 -8.68 -6.44 13.79
N ASP A 756 -9.74 -5.62 13.83
CA ASP A 756 -10.79 -5.62 12.80
C ASP A 756 -10.23 -5.23 11.43
N THR A 757 -9.36 -4.22 11.38
CA THR A 757 -8.67 -3.79 10.15
C THR A 757 -7.75 -4.89 9.61
N LEU A 758 -7.00 -5.56 10.49
CA LEU A 758 -6.15 -6.70 10.07
C LEU A 758 -7.00 -7.85 9.52
N ALA A 759 -8.16 -8.14 10.14
CA ALA A 759 -9.05 -9.20 9.69
C ALA A 759 -9.69 -8.86 8.34
N GLU A 760 -10.05 -7.60 8.11
CA GLU A 760 -10.56 -7.11 6.83
C GLU A 760 -9.49 -7.21 5.74
N LEU A 761 -8.30 -6.68 5.98
CA LEU A 761 -7.19 -6.73 5.01
C LEU A 761 -6.80 -8.17 4.66
N ALA A 762 -6.79 -9.08 5.62
CA ALA A 762 -6.50 -10.50 5.36
C ALA A 762 -7.52 -11.18 4.43
N GLN A 763 -8.70 -10.61 4.22
CA GLN A 763 -9.74 -11.12 3.33
C GLN A 763 -9.83 -10.40 1.99
N THR A 764 -9.39 -9.14 1.93
CA THR A 764 -9.63 -8.25 0.78
C THR A 764 -8.37 -7.76 0.08
N ASP A 765 -7.21 -7.81 0.75
CA ASP A 765 -5.93 -7.36 0.19
C ASP A 765 -5.26 -8.49 -0.59
N GLN A 766 -4.77 -8.18 -1.80
CA GLN A 766 -3.96 -9.09 -2.61
C GLN A 766 -2.58 -9.36 -2.00
N HIS A 767 -2.17 -8.56 -1.02
CA HIS A 767 -0.90 -8.72 -0.31
C HIS A 767 -1.08 -9.55 0.95
N ALA A 768 -0.14 -10.46 1.20
CA ALA A 768 -0.08 -11.13 2.49
C ALA A 768 0.17 -10.12 3.62
N PRO A 769 -0.33 -10.39 4.84
CA PRO A 769 -0.03 -9.54 6.00
C PRO A 769 1.46 -9.31 6.21
N ASN A 770 1.85 -8.08 6.58
CA ASN A 770 3.26 -7.62 6.61
C ASN A 770 4.21 -8.54 7.39
N ILE A 771 3.76 -9.14 8.49
CA ILE A 771 4.54 -10.14 9.22
C ILE A 771 4.91 -11.35 8.36
N LEU A 772 4.02 -11.77 7.46
CA LEU A 772 4.25 -12.89 6.55
C LEU A 772 5.12 -12.47 5.37
N ARG A 773 4.90 -11.28 4.81
CA ARG A 773 5.79 -10.69 3.80
C ARG A 773 7.24 -10.61 4.28
N CYS A 774 7.47 -10.42 5.58
CA CYS A 774 8.81 -10.49 6.18
C CYS A 774 9.20 -11.93 6.51
N ASN A 775 8.52 -12.57 7.46
CA ASN A 775 8.98 -13.83 8.03
C ASN A 775 8.91 -15.01 7.07
N ARG A 776 7.80 -15.17 6.32
CA ARG A 776 7.64 -16.30 5.39
C ARG A 776 8.54 -16.14 4.17
N VAL A 777 8.72 -14.91 3.67
CA VAL A 777 9.65 -14.65 2.57
C VAL A 777 11.07 -14.97 2.98
N LEU A 778 11.59 -14.41 4.09
CA LEU A 778 12.96 -14.61 4.53
C LEU A 778 13.28 -16.06 4.90
N SER A 779 12.30 -16.85 5.35
CA SER A 779 12.48 -18.26 5.70
C SER A 779 12.78 -19.18 4.49
N ASN A 780 12.81 -18.66 3.27
CA ASN A 780 13.21 -19.40 2.08
C ASN A 780 14.72 -19.35 1.79
N PHE A 781 15.50 -18.49 2.48
CA PHE A 781 16.87 -18.16 2.09
C PHE A 781 17.91 -18.69 3.08
N GLN A 782 18.92 -19.40 2.55
CA GLN A 782 20.01 -19.96 3.36
C GLN A 782 20.89 -18.85 3.95
N GLU A 783 21.11 -17.77 3.21
CA GLU A 783 21.89 -16.60 3.65
C GLU A 783 21.27 -15.95 4.90
N PHE A 784 19.94 -15.93 5.01
CA PHE A 784 19.24 -15.49 6.20
C PHE A 784 19.52 -16.42 7.40
N PHE A 785 19.47 -17.72 7.16
CA PHE A 785 19.76 -18.70 8.22
C PHE A 785 21.21 -18.65 8.69
N ASP A 786 22.14 -18.51 7.76
CA ASP A 786 23.56 -18.41 8.07
C ASP A 786 23.89 -17.12 8.85
N THR A 787 23.26 -16.00 8.49
CA THR A 787 23.44 -14.69 9.15
C THR A 787 23.02 -14.73 10.61
N TYR A 788 21.89 -15.37 10.92
CA TYR A 788 21.32 -15.38 12.26
C TYR A 788 21.49 -16.71 13.01
N GLY A 789 22.12 -17.70 12.40
CA GLY A 789 22.35 -19.01 12.99
C GLY A 789 21.04 -19.77 13.26
N ILE A 790 20.09 -19.70 12.33
CA ILE A 790 18.77 -20.36 12.39
C ILE A 790 18.93 -21.83 12.01
N GLY A 791 18.32 -22.73 12.79
CA GLY A 791 18.37 -24.16 12.57
C GLY A 791 17.10 -24.91 12.97
N PRO A 792 17.07 -26.23 12.81
CA PRO A 792 15.90 -27.04 13.18
C PRO A 792 15.45 -26.81 14.62
N GLY A 793 14.19 -26.44 14.78
CA GLY A 793 13.58 -26.11 16.07
C GLY A 793 13.36 -24.63 16.33
N ASP A 794 13.98 -23.74 15.54
CA ASP A 794 13.69 -22.31 15.55
C ASP A 794 12.42 -22.03 14.74
N GLY A 795 11.63 -21.04 15.12
CA GLY A 795 10.33 -20.73 14.48
C GLY A 795 10.42 -20.26 13.04
N MET A 796 11.55 -19.61 12.67
CA MET A 796 11.84 -19.18 11.30
C MET A 796 12.41 -20.29 10.40
N TYR A 797 12.71 -21.48 10.96
CA TYR A 797 13.35 -22.54 10.17
C TYR A 797 12.37 -23.22 9.21
N VAL A 798 12.75 -23.29 7.95
CA VAL A 798 12.10 -24.08 6.90
C VAL A 798 13.14 -25.04 6.32
N ALA A 799 12.81 -26.34 6.23
CA ALA A 799 13.69 -27.32 5.66
C ALA A 799 13.97 -27.04 4.16
N PRO A 800 15.17 -27.33 3.65
CA PRO A 800 15.53 -26.96 2.26
C PRO A 800 14.55 -27.47 1.20
N GLU A 801 13.97 -28.67 1.38
CA GLU A 801 12.98 -29.29 0.48
C GLU A 801 11.63 -28.60 0.48
N ASP A 802 11.31 -27.86 1.56
CA ASP A 802 10.02 -27.14 1.71
C ASP A 802 10.10 -25.68 1.27
N ARG A 803 11.30 -25.16 1.00
CA ARG A 803 11.50 -23.78 0.56
C ARG A 803 10.96 -23.55 -0.83
N ILE A 804 10.52 -22.32 -1.07
CA ILE A 804 10.05 -21.87 -2.38
C ILE A 804 11.23 -21.30 -3.15
N VAL A 805 11.52 -21.91 -4.29
CA VAL A 805 12.55 -21.46 -5.24
C VAL A 805 11.91 -21.48 -6.63
N ILE A 806 11.54 -20.31 -7.14
CA ILE A 806 10.94 -20.17 -8.47
C ILE A 806 12.00 -19.63 -9.45
N TRP A 807 12.58 -18.49 -9.14
CA TRP A 807 13.57 -17.77 -9.97
C TRP A 807 15.00 -17.86 -9.45
#